data_774b784c471f44b5b7b6f5d09a79d1c5
#
_entry.id   774b784c471f44b5b7b6f5d09a79d1c5
#
_cell.length_a   1.000
_cell.length_b   1.000
_cell.length_c   1.000
_cell.angle_alpha   90.00
_cell.angle_beta   90.00
_cell.angle_gamma   90.00
#
_symmetry.space_group_name_H-M   'P 1'
#
loop_
_entity.id
_entity.type
_entity.pdbx_description
1 polymer ?
#
loop_
_entity_poly.entity_id
_entity_poly.type
_entity_poly.pdbx_seq_one_letter_code
_entity_poly.pdbx_strand_id
1 'polypeptide(L)'
;MIKLFCKIFLLIIFFNLIVIKQVFPEPLKKIEIIGNERIPNETIEMFTSVSINDDIDNDKINNILKGLYGSGFFSNVNVNFDNNVLKILVVENPIIENIFFDGVKAKKIKEPITKDLRLRNRSSYNLVDLNHDKEKILSTLKDLGYYFSKVDVFVDDLDNNKVNIQYKIDLGDKAKIRKITFIGDKVFKDRKLRSVILSEEYKFWKFISGKKFLNEDLINFDNRLLTNFFLNKGYFQVKVNTSFAKIINENEFELIYNINAGPKIFFDELKLNLPIDYEKSNFLKLEKLLSKLKNKPYSINSIEKILEEIDILALDEQYESVDVNVIENINDNKLNLTFDIIETERFFVERINIFGNNVTQETVIRNQFELDEGDPYNEILKNKSINNIKNLNFFKDIDSIVRDGSGFNQKIIDINVEEKPTGEITASAGVGTSGKSIGFGVTENNFLGRGIGLNSNVSFSTETIKGLFSVTNPNFLNSDKSVYASLEASETDKLKDYGYKTNKNGFTFGTNFEYLDDFRLGMGSSNYYEKIETDTSASSNMKKQEGNYWDSFLNLKFDYDKRNQKFQTSDGFRSTYYLNVPLISETNTLKNTYDYKYYTELYEENITTFSIYLSAANSLTNDNVKLSERINVPSSKLRGFEY
;
A
#
# COMPACT_ATOMS: atom_id res chain seq x y z
N MET A 1 54.78 21.22 71.47
CA MET A 1 55.16 20.48 70.24
C MET A 1 53.97 20.16 69.37
N ILE A 2 52.84 19.62 69.85
CA ILE A 2 51.65 19.21 69.01
C ILE A 2 51.03 20.39 68.23
N LYS A 3 50.92 21.61 68.83
CA LYS A 3 50.36 22.79 68.12
C LYS A 3 51.23 23.31 66.95
N LEU A 4 52.54 23.09 67.05
CA LEU A 4 53.48 23.48 65.99
C LEU A 4 53.37 22.46 64.80
N PHE A 5 53.23 21.17 65.10
CA PHE A 5 53.09 20.10 64.13
C PHE A 5 51.79 20.23 63.35
N CYS A 6 50.66 20.56 63.96
CA CYS A 6 49.38 20.83 63.30
C CYS A 6 49.45 22.05 62.36
N LYS A 7 50.21 23.12 62.75
CA LYS A 7 50.36 24.28 61.85
C LYS A 7 51.25 23.98 60.63
N ILE A 8 52.31 23.20 60.82
CA ILE A 8 53.16 22.77 59.69
C ILE A 8 52.42 21.80 58.77
N PHE A 9 51.63 20.88 59.31
CA PHE A 9 50.81 19.96 58.55
C PHE A 9 49.68 20.66 57.76
N LEU A 10 49.04 21.67 58.34
CA LEU A 10 48.06 22.53 57.65
C LEU A 10 48.72 23.39 56.55
N LEU A 11 49.93 23.84 56.76
CA LEU A 11 50.71 24.62 55.77
C LEU A 11 51.14 23.74 54.59
N ILE A 12 51.49 22.47 54.84
CA ILE A 12 51.84 21.50 53.80
C ILE A 12 50.58 21.10 52.99
N ILE A 13 49.41 20.94 53.60
CA ILE A 13 48.16 20.70 52.90
C ILE A 13 47.76 21.93 52.08
N PHE A 14 47.90 23.14 52.60
CA PHE A 14 47.62 24.38 51.89
C PHE A 14 48.59 24.61 50.71
N PHE A 15 49.84 24.20 50.82
CA PHE A 15 50.84 24.29 49.74
C PHE A 15 50.59 23.25 48.64
N ASN A 16 50.09 22.03 48.98
CA ASN A 16 49.67 21.03 47.97
C ASN A 16 48.39 21.43 47.27
N LEU A 17 47.48 22.18 47.89
CA LEU A 17 46.26 22.71 47.25
C LEU A 17 46.54 23.85 46.25
N ILE A 18 47.70 24.55 46.40
CA ILE A 18 48.11 25.65 45.50
C ILE A 18 48.85 25.13 44.25
N VAL A 19 49.33 23.87 44.25
CA VAL A 19 50.09 23.25 43.13
C VAL A 19 49.19 22.40 42.20
N ILE A 20 47.86 22.42 42.40
CA ILE A 20 46.98 21.97 41.33
C ILE A 20 47.09 23.03 40.24
N LYS A 21 48.00 22.84 39.27
CA LYS A 21 47.97 23.57 38.01
C LYS A 21 46.58 23.30 37.42
N GLN A 22 45.70 24.27 37.54
CA GLN A 22 44.53 24.32 36.68
C GLN A 22 45.09 24.41 35.26
N VAL A 23 44.99 23.31 34.55
CA VAL A 23 45.19 23.30 33.09
C VAL A 23 43.98 24.06 32.52
N PHE A 24 44.12 25.37 32.38
CA PHE A 24 43.12 26.13 31.61
C PHE A 24 43.26 25.71 30.17
N PRO A 25 42.15 25.40 29.49
CA PRO A 25 42.20 25.16 28.07
C PRO A 25 42.78 26.39 27.39
N GLU A 26 43.72 26.17 26.47
CA GLU A 26 44.36 27.26 25.76
C GLU A 26 43.49 27.69 24.58
N PRO A 27 43.27 29.00 24.33
CA PRO A 27 42.44 29.48 23.23
C PRO A 27 43.12 29.22 21.88
N LEU A 28 42.35 28.72 20.92
CA LEU A 28 42.79 28.45 19.55
C LEU A 28 43.13 29.77 18.82
N LYS A 29 44.35 29.91 18.31
CA LYS A 29 44.76 31.08 17.51
C LYS A 29 44.88 30.79 16.03
N LYS A 30 45.24 29.57 15.67
CA LYS A 30 45.46 29.17 14.27
C LYS A 30 45.16 27.71 14.06
N ILE A 31 44.60 27.40 12.89
CA ILE A 31 44.45 26.04 12.39
C ILE A 31 45.45 25.85 11.25
N GLU A 32 46.23 24.79 11.31
CA GLU A 32 47.17 24.38 10.25
C GLU A 32 46.76 23.01 9.74
N ILE A 33 46.43 22.94 8.45
CA ILE A 33 46.03 21.71 7.78
C ILE A 33 47.11 21.29 6.82
N ILE A 34 47.51 20.02 6.88
CA ILE A 34 48.61 19.46 6.10
C ILE A 34 48.19 18.11 5.53
N GLY A 35 48.52 17.86 4.27
CA GLY A 35 48.29 16.58 3.59
C GLY A 35 47.00 16.50 2.80
N ASN A 36 46.21 17.57 2.74
CA ASN A 36 45.11 17.69 1.83
C ASN A 36 45.61 18.08 0.42
N GLU A 37 45.14 17.38 -0.59
CA GLU A 37 45.49 17.64 -2.00
C GLU A 37 44.27 18.16 -2.79
N ARG A 38 43.12 17.65 -2.52
CA ARG A 38 41.88 17.87 -3.26
C ARG A 38 40.84 18.64 -2.44
N ILE A 39 40.78 18.37 -1.14
CA ILE A 39 39.75 18.94 -0.26
C ILE A 39 40.28 20.30 0.26
N PRO A 40 39.56 21.42 0.00
CA PRO A 40 39.93 22.73 0.48
C PRO A 40 40.00 22.79 2.01
N ASN A 41 40.92 23.64 2.52
CA ASN A 41 41.11 23.85 3.97
C ASN A 41 39.80 24.27 4.64
N GLU A 42 39.02 25.15 4.01
CA GLU A 42 37.73 25.64 4.51
C GLU A 42 36.71 24.51 4.72
N THR A 43 36.73 23.50 3.85
CA THR A 43 35.89 22.32 3.99
C THR A 43 36.33 21.45 5.18
N ILE A 44 37.64 21.30 5.39
CA ILE A 44 38.17 20.54 6.52
C ILE A 44 37.84 21.27 7.83
N GLU A 45 38.03 22.59 7.86
CA GLU A 45 37.71 23.44 9.03
C GLU A 45 36.22 23.31 9.39
N MET A 46 35.33 23.27 8.42
CA MET A 46 33.87 23.08 8.65
C MET A 46 33.56 21.77 9.40
N PHE A 47 34.27 20.68 9.11
CA PHE A 47 34.09 19.39 9.81
C PHE A 47 34.72 19.38 11.21
N THR A 48 35.58 20.31 11.56
CA THR A 48 36.14 20.41 12.91
C THR A 48 35.18 21.04 13.90
N SER A 49 34.21 21.83 13.42
CA SER A 49 33.22 22.56 14.24
C SER A 49 33.86 23.42 15.34
N VAL A 50 35.10 23.95 15.11
CA VAL A 50 35.77 24.86 16.02
C VAL A 50 36.10 26.19 15.35
N SER A 51 36.13 27.26 16.13
CA SER A 51 36.43 28.61 15.68
C SER A 51 37.64 29.19 16.42
N ILE A 52 38.29 30.21 15.81
CA ILE A 52 39.38 30.94 16.46
C ILE A 52 38.87 31.54 17.78
N ASN A 53 39.66 31.43 18.84
CA ASN A 53 39.40 31.73 20.24
C ASN A 53 38.55 30.70 21.00
N ASP A 54 38.23 29.55 20.41
CA ASP A 54 37.65 28.44 21.18
C ASP A 54 38.71 27.82 22.10
N ASP A 55 38.30 27.40 23.29
CA ASP A 55 39.12 26.61 24.17
C ASP A 55 39.18 25.16 23.69
N ILE A 56 40.38 24.64 23.48
CA ILE A 56 40.61 23.27 22.98
C ILE A 56 40.97 22.35 24.14
N ASP A 57 40.13 21.38 24.42
CA ASP A 57 40.34 20.29 25.35
C ASP A 57 40.36 18.92 24.63
N ASN A 58 40.66 17.88 25.40
CA ASN A 58 40.68 16.51 24.83
C ASN A 58 39.35 16.04 24.26
N ASP A 59 38.24 16.51 24.80
CA ASP A 59 36.91 16.14 24.30
C ASP A 59 36.60 16.80 22.96
N LYS A 60 37.01 18.07 22.78
CA LYS A 60 36.96 18.76 21.49
C LYS A 60 37.87 18.11 20.46
N ILE A 61 39.09 17.71 20.82
CA ILE A 61 39.99 16.98 19.92
C ILE A 61 39.33 15.66 19.47
N ASN A 62 38.72 14.92 20.38
CA ASN A 62 38.01 13.70 20.06
C ASN A 62 36.81 13.97 19.13
N ASN A 63 36.08 15.07 19.33
CA ASN A 63 34.95 15.45 18.46
C ASN A 63 35.42 15.86 17.07
N ILE A 64 36.55 16.59 16.97
CA ILE A 64 37.21 16.92 15.70
C ILE A 64 37.57 15.63 14.94
N LEU A 65 38.24 14.68 15.63
CA LEU A 65 38.58 13.38 15.05
C LEU A 65 37.35 12.64 14.54
N LYS A 66 36.26 12.58 15.36
CA LYS A 66 34.99 11.96 14.97
C LYS A 66 34.36 12.66 13.77
N GLY A 67 34.38 13.99 13.73
CA GLY A 67 33.83 14.77 12.62
C GLY A 67 34.56 14.51 11.31
N LEU A 68 35.91 14.54 11.37
CA LEU A 68 36.76 14.31 10.21
C LEU A 68 36.68 12.86 9.69
N TYR A 69 36.74 11.84 10.56
CA TYR A 69 36.53 10.45 10.15
C TYR A 69 35.12 10.19 9.69
N GLY A 70 34.14 10.80 10.36
CA GLY A 70 32.70 10.66 10.00
C GLY A 70 32.35 11.27 8.63
N SER A 71 33.17 12.20 8.12
CA SER A 71 33.02 12.75 6.77
C SER A 71 33.25 11.71 5.65
N GLY A 72 33.99 10.63 5.95
CA GLY A 72 34.39 9.61 4.97
C GLY A 72 35.45 10.06 3.96
N PHE A 73 36.00 11.29 4.07
CA PHE A 73 36.98 11.81 3.13
C PHE A 73 38.41 11.40 3.43
N PHE A 74 38.72 10.99 4.65
CA PHE A 74 40.07 10.75 5.11
C PHE A 74 40.29 9.31 5.57
N SER A 75 41.44 8.74 5.14
CA SER A 75 41.89 7.41 5.57
C SER A 75 42.66 7.49 6.88
N ASN A 76 43.36 8.60 7.10
CA ASN A 76 44.07 8.86 8.33
C ASN A 76 43.94 10.33 8.74
N VAL A 77 43.73 10.57 10.02
CA VAL A 77 43.64 11.90 10.61
C VAL A 77 44.42 11.90 11.90
N ASN A 78 45.37 12.85 12.01
CA ASN A 78 46.10 13.11 13.24
C ASN A 78 45.86 14.56 13.64
N VAL A 79 45.36 14.77 14.85
CA VAL A 79 45.07 16.10 15.39
C VAL A 79 45.96 16.34 16.61
N ASN A 80 46.75 17.39 16.57
CA ASN A 80 47.60 17.81 17.67
C ASN A 80 47.38 19.29 17.96
N PHE A 81 47.26 19.63 19.23
CA PHE A 81 47.11 20.99 19.68
C PHE A 81 48.32 21.36 20.53
N ASP A 82 49.13 22.31 20.04
CA ASP A 82 50.36 22.79 20.72
C ASP A 82 50.54 24.27 20.45
N ASN A 83 50.96 25.03 21.47
CA ASN A 83 51.24 26.46 21.39
C ASN A 83 50.11 27.29 20.74
N ASN A 84 48.82 27.01 21.10
CA ASN A 84 47.63 27.65 20.55
C ASN A 84 47.42 27.42 19.04
N VAL A 85 48.07 26.44 18.45
CA VAL A 85 47.92 26.04 17.03
C VAL A 85 47.34 24.61 16.97
N LEU A 86 46.22 24.47 16.31
CA LEU A 86 45.63 23.18 16.01
C LEU A 86 46.21 22.66 14.69
N LYS A 87 47.08 21.65 14.76
CA LYS A 87 47.63 20.98 13.59
C LYS A 87 46.82 19.76 13.24
N ILE A 88 46.29 19.74 12.01
CA ILE A 88 45.49 18.64 11.48
C ILE A 88 46.25 18.05 10.29
N LEU A 89 46.78 16.84 10.46
CA LEU A 89 47.36 16.08 9.37
C LEU A 89 46.33 15.11 8.84
N VAL A 90 46.08 15.16 7.56
CA VAL A 90 45.09 14.31 6.89
C VAL A 90 45.75 13.53 5.75
N VAL A 91 45.23 12.34 5.50
CA VAL A 91 45.49 11.57 4.29
C VAL A 91 44.13 11.32 3.62
N GLU A 92 43.95 11.83 2.43
CA GLU A 92 42.67 11.74 1.71
C GLU A 92 42.40 10.31 1.24
N ASN A 93 41.14 9.88 1.37
CA ASN A 93 40.67 8.66 0.76
C ASN A 93 40.70 8.77 -0.77
N PRO A 94 41.00 7.68 -1.50
CA PRO A 94 40.90 7.66 -2.96
C PRO A 94 39.50 7.97 -3.46
N ILE A 95 39.36 8.46 -4.69
CA ILE A 95 38.08 8.60 -5.37
C ILE A 95 37.76 7.33 -6.13
N ILE A 96 36.53 6.90 -6.05
CA ILE A 96 35.99 5.81 -6.85
C ILE A 96 35.78 6.28 -8.29
N GLU A 97 36.58 5.77 -9.22
CA GLU A 97 36.41 6.06 -10.65
C GLU A 97 35.20 5.29 -11.20
N ASN A 98 35.20 3.96 -11.04
CA ASN A 98 34.10 3.10 -11.48
C ASN A 98 33.81 1.98 -10.47
N ILE A 99 32.52 1.55 -10.45
CA ILE A 99 32.07 0.37 -9.71
C ILE A 99 31.52 -0.63 -10.71
N PHE A 100 32.07 -1.84 -10.71
CA PHE A 100 31.70 -2.95 -11.58
C PHE A 100 31.00 -4.06 -10.78
N PHE A 101 29.99 -4.67 -11.41
CA PHE A 101 29.25 -5.81 -10.85
C PHE A 101 29.34 -6.97 -11.83
N ASP A 102 30.15 -7.96 -11.50
CA ASP A 102 30.36 -9.14 -12.33
C ASP A 102 29.60 -10.36 -11.76
N GLY A 103 29.22 -11.29 -12.65
CA GLY A 103 28.47 -12.50 -12.29
C GLY A 103 26.94 -12.34 -12.34
N VAL A 104 26.40 -11.09 -12.44
CA VAL A 104 24.96 -10.83 -12.50
C VAL A 104 24.59 -10.09 -13.79
N LYS A 105 23.94 -10.81 -14.72
CA LYS A 105 23.48 -10.23 -16.00
C LYS A 105 21.99 -9.83 -15.98
N ALA A 106 21.17 -10.50 -15.17
CA ALA A 106 19.73 -10.29 -15.13
C ALA A 106 19.36 -8.96 -14.45
N LYS A 107 18.66 -8.08 -15.16
CA LYS A 107 18.22 -6.76 -14.68
C LYS A 107 17.44 -6.86 -13.36
N LYS A 108 16.54 -7.87 -13.24
CA LYS A 108 15.75 -8.16 -12.02
C LYS A 108 16.58 -8.47 -10.76
N ILE A 109 17.85 -8.84 -10.92
CA ILE A 109 18.78 -9.08 -9.80
C ILE A 109 19.69 -7.87 -9.63
N LYS A 110 20.18 -7.32 -10.75
CA LYS A 110 21.13 -6.20 -10.73
C LYS A 110 20.54 -4.94 -10.12
N GLU A 111 19.31 -4.58 -10.47
CA GLU A 111 18.66 -3.37 -9.94
C GLU A 111 18.50 -3.40 -8.40
N PRO A 112 17.94 -4.45 -7.77
CA PRO A 112 17.83 -4.50 -6.32
C PRO A 112 19.18 -4.45 -5.58
N ILE A 113 20.21 -5.17 -6.07
CA ILE A 113 21.52 -5.20 -5.40
C ILE A 113 22.33 -3.92 -5.54
N THR A 114 22.03 -3.09 -6.56
CA THR A 114 22.71 -1.79 -6.76
C THR A 114 21.93 -0.64 -6.14
N LYS A 115 20.69 -0.88 -5.71
CA LYS A 115 19.86 0.10 -5.02
C LYS A 115 20.39 0.32 -3.60
N ASP A 116 20.40 1.56 -3.17
CA ASP A 116 20.73 1.96 -1.79
C ASP A 116 22.15 1.62 -1.31
N LEU A 117 23.13 1.43 -2.24
CA LEU A 117 24.54 1.34 -1.90
C LEU A 117 25.06 2.72 -1.48
N ARG A 118 25.99 2.74 -0.52
CA ARG A 118 26.63 3.97 -0.04
C ARG A 118 27.71 4.46 -0.99
N LEU A 119 28.52 3.55 -1.50
CA LEU A 119 29.59 3.87 -2.45
C LEU A 119 29.00 4.12 -3.85
N ARG A 120 29.45 5.21 -4.48
CA ARG A 120 29.04 5.62 -5.81
C ARG A 120 30.23 6.05 -6.64
N ASN A 121 30.09 6.03 -7.95
CA ASN A 121 31.11 6.63 -8.82
C ASN A 121 31.32 8.10 -8.42
N ARG A 122 32.58 8.51 -8.34
CA ARG A 122 33.06 9.84 -7.92
C ARG A 122 32.88 10.18 -6.44
N SER A 123 32.46 9.24 -5.59
CA SER A 123 32.51 9.41 -4.13
C SER A 123 33.88 8.99 -3.57
N SER A 124 34.18 9.40 -2.36
CA SER A 124 35.37 8.92 -1.64
C SER A 124 35.21 7.45 -1.27
N TYR A 125 36.26 6.68 -1.44
CA TYR A 125 36.30 5.28 -1.02
C TYR A 125 36.61 5.20 0.48
N ASN A 126 35.86 4.37 1.20
CA ASN A 126 36.25 3.98 2.55
C ASN A 126 35.86 2.50 2.80
N LEU A 127 36.66 1.85 3.63
CA LEU A 127 36.52 0.42 3.90
C LEU A 127 35.21 0.07 4.67
N VAL A 128 34.72 1.02 5.47
CA VAL A 128 33.49 0.80 6.28
C VAL A 128 32.29 0.71 5.35
N ASP A 129 32.16 1.66 4.42
CA ASP A 129 31.06 1.65 3.44
C ASP A 129 31.19 0.50 2.44
N LEU A 130 32.42 0.10 2.07
CA LEU A 130 32.65 -1.08 1.24
C LEU A 130 32.11 -2.36 1.89
N ASN A 131 32.43 -2.56 3.17
CA ASN A 131 31.91 -3.71 3.91
C ASN A 131 30.39 -3.65 4.10
N HIS A 132 29.87 -2.46 4.40
CA HIS A 132 28.42 -2.25 4.47
C HIS A 132 27.72 -2.63 3.15
N ASP A 133 28.25 -2.16 2.03
CA ASP A 133 27.68 -2.44 0.70
C ASP A 133 27.79 -3.91 0.34
N LYS A 134 28.91 -4.56 0.68
CA LYS A 134 29.06 -6.02 0.53
C LYS A 134 27.97 -6.79 1.30
N GLU A 135 27.74 -6.45 2.58
CA GLU A 135 26.71 -7.09 3.40
C GLU A 135 25.30 -6.78 2.88
N LYS A 136 25.07 -5.55 2.40
CA LYS A 136 23.80 -5.16 1.78
C LYS A 136 23.52 -5.96 0.51
N ILE A 137 24.52 -6.16 -0.36
CA ILE A 137 24.40 -7.00 -1.55
C ILE A 137 24.09 -8.45 -1.15
N LEU A 138 24.79 -9.01 -0.16
CA LEU A 138 24.55 -10.38 0.32
C LEU A 138 23.15 -10.54 0.90
N SER A 139 22.68 -9.61 1.73
CA SER A 139 21.32 -9.65 2.28
C SER A 139 20.27 -9.57 1.18
N THR A 140 20.42 -8.65 0.23
CA THR A 140 19.51 -8.53 -0.91
C THR A 140 19.46 -9.79 -1.78
N LEU A 141 20.61 -10.46 -1.99
CA LEU A 141 20.67 -11.73 -2.71
C LEU A 141 19.96 -12.84 -1.94
N LYS A 142 20.06 -12.89 -0.60
CA LYS A 142 19.30 -13.84 0.24
C LYS A 142 17.79 -13.60 0.10
N ASP A 143 17.35 -12.35 0.12
CA ASP A 143 15.92 -11.97 -0.07
C ASP A 143 15.39 -12.40 -1.44
N LEU A 144 16.26 -12.37 -2.47
CA LEU A 144 15.95 -12.89 -3.79
C LEU A 144 16.01 -14.43 -3.89
N GLY A 145 16.34 -15.12 -2.77
CA GLY A 145 16.40 -16.57 -2.65
C GLY A 145 17.77 -17.20 -2.97
N TYR A 146 18.81 -16.38 -3.16
CA TYR A 146 20.20 -16.86 -3.39
C TYR A 146 20.96 -16.94 -2.06
N TYR A 147 20.60 -17.89 -1.22
CA TYR A 147 21.09 -17.97 0.16
C TYR A 147 22.58 -18.31 0.27
N PHE A 148 23.14 -18.98 -0.73
CA PHE A 148 24.54 -19.40 -0.78
C PHE A 148 25.40 -18.53 -1.71
N SER A 149 24.89 -17.37 -2.10
CA SER A 149 25.66 -16.43 -2.90
C SER A 149 26.95 -16.00 -2.17
N LYS A 150 28.00 -15.77 -2.94
CA LYS A 150 29.27 -15.23 -2.47
C LYS A 150 29.54 -13.91 -3.18
N VAL A 151 30.08 -12.95 -2.43
CA VAL A 151 30.47 -11.66 -2.97
C VAL A 151 31.93 -11.41 -2.58
N ASP A 152 32.81 -11.46 -3.56
CA ASP A 152 34.20 -11.07 -3.40
C ASP A 152 34.35 -9.65 -3.93
N VAL A 153 35.12 -8.84 -3.22
CA VAL A 153 35.35 -7.44 -3.58
C VAL A 153 36.81 -7.22 -3.87
N PHE A 154 37.10 -6.68 -5.02
CA PHE A 154 38.45 -6.29 -5.45
C PHE A 154 38.47 -4.76 -5.58
N VAL A 155 39.57 -4.19 -5.10
CA VAL A 155 39.85 -2.75 -5.19
C VAL A 155 41.14 -2.60 -5.95
N ASP A 156 41.09 -2.01 -7.11
CA ASP A 156 42.24 -1.76 -7.97
C ASP A 156 42.64 -0.33 -7.86
N ASP A 157 43.88 -0.08 -7.38
CA ASP A 157 44.44 1.23 -7.28
C ASP A 157 44.84 1.78 -8.67
N LEU A 158 44.47 3.03 -8.91
CA LEU A 158 44.77 3.77 -10.14
C LEU A 158 45.65 4.98 -9.81
N ASP A 159 46.26 5.58 -10.84
CA ASP A 159 46.98 6.83 -10.70
C ASP A 159 46.09 7.98 -10.17
N ASN A 160 46.72 9.00 -9.55
CA ASN A 160 46.04 10.19 -9.04
C ASN A 160 45.04 9.94 -7.90
N ASN A 161 45.39 9.08 -6.94
CA ASN A 161 44.58 8.74 -5.76
C ASN A 161 43.13 8.32 -6.13
N LYS A 162 43.02 7.42 -7.12
CA LYS A 162 41.74 6.85 -7.57
C LYS A 162 41.75 5.35 -7.41
N VAL A 163 40.51 4.77 -7.32
CA VAL A 163 40.30 3.31 -7.26
C VAL A 163 39.15 2.90 -8.14
N ASN A 164 39.21 1.68 -8.66
CA ASN A 164 38.08 0.97 -9.18
C ASN A 164 37.63 -0.10 -8.16
N ILE A 165 36.33 -0.29 -8.02
CA ILE A 165 35.75 -1.34 -7.17
C ILE A 165 35.06 -2.36 -8.06
N GLN A 166 35.38 -3.64 -7.87
CA GLN A 166 34.77 -4.75 -8.58
C GLN A 166 34.10 -5.70 -7.57
N TYR A 167 32.76 -5.75 -7.60
CA TYR A 167 31.99 -6.76 -6.89
C TYR A 167 31.83 -8.00 -7.78
N LYS A 168 32.55 -9.08 -7.47
CA LYS A 168 32.42 -10.36 -8.15
C LYS A 168 31.41 -11.21 -7.39
N ILE A 169 30.26 -11.46 -8.02
CA ILE A 169 29.12 -12.12 -7.41
C ILE A 169 28.97 -13.52 -7.99
N ASP A 170 29.06 -14.53 -7.14
CA ASP A 170 28.65 -15.89 -7.45
C ASP A 170 27.28 -16.12 -6.83
N LEU A 171 26.26 -16.22 -7.69
CA LEU A 171 24.86 -16.38 -7.22
C LEU A 171 24.60 -17.75 -6.60
N GLY A 172 25.26 -18.79 -7.08
CA GLY A 172 24.89 -20.17 -6.75
C GLY A 172 23.45 -20.50 -7.16
N ASP A 173 22.93 -21.59 -6.66
CA ASP A 173 21.54 -22.00 -6.85
C ASP A 173 20.60 -21.41 -5.80
N LYS A 174 19.34 -21.20 -6.18
CA LYS A 174 18.32 -20.77 -5.21
C LYS A 174 18.02 -21.84 -4.16
N ALA A 175 17.93 -21.41 -2.90
CA ALA A 175 17.55 -22.24 -1.79
C ALA A 175 16.07 -22.67 -1.87
N LYS A 176 15.80 -23.95 -2.11
CA LYS A 176 14.44 -24.52 -2.30
C LYS A 176 13.85 -25.01 -1.00
N ILE A 177 12.63 -24.64 -0.69
CA ILE A 177 11.88 -25.23 0.44
C ILE A 177 11.33 -26.58 -0.02
N ARG A 178 11.99 -27.68 0.40
CA ARG A 178 11.58 -29.04 0.02
C ARG A 178 10.40 -29.54 0.81
N LYS A 179 10.33 -29.15 2.10
CA LYS A 179 9.32 -29.60 3.03
C LYS A 179 9.02 -28.52 4.05
N ILE A 180 7.76 -28.41 4.47
CA ILE A 180 7.32 -27.55 5.56
C ILE A 180 6.74 -28.44 6.66
N THR A 181 7.26 -28.30 7.87
CA THR A 181 6.89 -29.10 9.04
C THR A 181 6.47 -28.22 10.21
N PHE A 182 5.41 -28.60 10.88
CA PHE A 182 4.95 -27.95 12.11
C PHE A 182 5.18 -28.88 13.28
N ILE A 183 5.84 -28.36 14.33
CA ILE A 183 6.12 -29.08 15.59
C ILE A 183 5.57 -28.32 16.78
N GLY A 184 5.49 -28.97 17.95
CA GLY A 184 4.92 -28.43 19.18
C GLY A 184 3.46 -28.84 19.33
N ASP A 185 2.59 -27.91 19.75
CA ASP A 185 1.18 -28.19 20.02
C ASP A 185 0.39 -28.40 18.73
N LYS A 186 -0.02 -29.65 18.49
CA LYS A 186 -0.76 -30.05 17.27
C LYS A 186 -2.26 -29.82 17.41
N VAL A 187 -2.65 -28.57 17.65
CA VAL A 187 -4.06 -28.20 17.77
C VAL A 187 -4.77 -28.22 16.42
N PHE A 188 -4.06 -27.86 15.35
CA PHE A 188 -4.59 -27.85 13.98
C PHE A 188 -3.80 -28.83 13.11
N LYS A 189 -4.48 -29.34 12.07
CA LYS A 189 -3.83 -30.20 11.08
C LYS A 189 -2.82 -29.41 10.26
N ASP A 190 -1.69 -29.99 9.92
CA ASP A 190 -0.63 -29.38 9.09
C ASP A 190 -1.18 -28.78 7.78
N ARG A 191 -2.19 -29.44 7.18
CA ARG A 191 -2.83 -28.93 5.96
C ARG A 191 -3.48 -27.56 6.18
N LYS A 192 -4.12 -27.33 7.36
CA LYS A 192 -4.72 -26.04 7.70
C LYS A 192 -3.64 -24.99 7.95
N LEU A 193 -2.59 -25.32 8.71
CA LEU A 193 -1.48 -24.41 8.97
C LEU A 193 -0.74 -24.01 7.68
N ARG A 194 -0.58 -24.96 6.74
CA ARG A 194 -0.02 -24.65 5.41
C ARG A 194 -0.89 -23.71 4.58
N SER A 195 -2.20 -23.67 4.78
CA SER A 195 -3.06 -22.71 4.09
C SER A 195 -3.00 -21.30 4.69
N VAL A 196 -2.46 -21.15 5.91
CA VAL A 196 -2.29 -19.86 6.59
C VAL A 196 -1.03 -19.14 6.15
N ILE A 197 0.05 -19.89 5.93
CA ILE A 197 1.37 -19.34 5.55
C ILE A 197 1.47 -19.06 4.06
N LEU A 198 2.39 -18.16 3.70
CA LEU A 198 2.69 -17.85 2.29
C LEU A 198 3.81 -18.71 1.73
N SER A 199 4.74 -19.20 2.55
CA SER A 199 5.79 -20.11 2.11
C SER A 199 5.22 -21.40 1.54
N GLU A 200 5.79 -21.87 0.42
CA GLU A 200 5.31 -23.03 -0.31
C GLU A 200 6.40 -24.08 -0.50
N GLU A 201 6.02 -25.35 -0.47
CA GLU A 201 6.93 -26.44 -0.86
C GLU A 201 7.25 -26.36 -2.36
N TYR A 202 8.54 -26.54 -2.71
CA TYR A 202 8.99 -26.59 -4.09
C TYR A 202 8.37 -27.79 -4.83
N LYS A 203 7.71 -27.46 -5.97
CA LYS A 203 7.19 -28.45 -6.92
C LYS A 203 7.52 -27.99 -8.33
N PHE A 204 7.89 -28.91 -9.22
CA PHE A 204 8.38 -28.55 -10.56
C PHE A 204 7.37 -27.78 -11.40
N TRP A 205 6.05 -27.98 -11.19
CA TRP A 205 4.98 -27.27 -11.89
C TRP A 205 4.68 -25.85 -11.34
N LYS A 206 5.23 -25.49 -10.19
CA LYS A 206 5.11 -24.16 -9.60
C LYS A 206 6.24 -23.24 -10.11
N PHE A 207 6.45 -23.15 -11.42
CA PHE A 207 7.58 -22.42 -11.99
C PHE A 207 7.50 -20.89 -11.84
N ILE A 208 6.29 -20.32 -11.66
CA ILE A 208 6.07 -18.86 -11.53
C ILE A 208 6.23 -18.37 -10.07
N SER A 209 5.90 -19.21 -9.06
CA SER A 209 5.92 -18.81 -7.66
C SER A 209 7.34 -18.60 -7.12
N GLY A 210 7.62 -17.41 -6.57
CA GLY A 210 8.83 -17.14 -5.78
C GLY A 210 8.77 -17.67 -4.34
N LYS A 211 7.59 -17.97 -3.81
CA LYS A 211 7.33 -18.38 -2.42
C LYS A 211 7.88 -19.77 -2.05
N LYS A 212 8.36 -20.50 -3.03
CA LYS A 212 9.00 -21.83 -2.89
C LYS A 212 10.50 -21.78 -2.59
N PHE A 213 11.06 -20.58 -2.54
CA PHE A 213 12.46 -20.36 -2.18
C PHE A 213 12.56 -19.78 -0.77
N LEU A 214 13.64 -20.13 -0.09
CA LEU A 214 13.89 -19.63 1.26
C LEU A 214 14.05 -18.10 1.22
N ASN A 215 13.34 -17.42 2.09
CA ASN A 215 13.39 -15.97 2.26
C ASN A 215 13.06 -15.65 3.71
N GLU A 216 13.91 -14.89 4.38
CA GLU A 216 13.81 -14.61 5.81
C GLU A 216 12.60 -13.71 6.14
N ASP A 217 12.36 -12.68 5.33
CA ASP A 217 11.21 -11.79 5.50
C ASP A 217 9.89 -12.54 5.33
N LEU A 218 9.83 -13.47 4.36
CA LEU A 218 8.67 -14.32 4.16
C LEU A 218 8.43 -15.26 5.36
N ILE A 219 9.48 -15.80 5.94
CA ILE A 219 9.39 -16.63 7.15
C ILE A 219 8.89 -15.82 8.35
N ASN A 220 9.41 -14.61 8.53
CA ASN A 220 8.96 -13.71 9.58
C ASN A 220 7.50 -13.28 9.38
N PHE A 221 7.08 -13.11 8.14
CA PHE A 221 5.69 -12.84 7.81
C PHE A 221 4.79 -14.04 8.11
N ASP A 222 5.23 -15.26 7.75
CA ASP A 222 4.52 -16.51 8.08
C ASP A 222 4.35 -16.70 9.59
N ASN A 223 5.36 -16.34 10.39
CA ASN A 223 5.25 -16.35 11.86
C ASN A 223 4.14 -15.43 12.35
N ARG A 224 4.01 -14.22 11.78
CA ARG A 224 2.92 -13.29 12.12
C ARG A 224 1.57 -13.84 11.70
N LEU A 225 1.47 -14.43 10.50
CA LEU A 225 0.23 -15.04 10.03
C LEU A 225 -0.21 -16.20 10.93
N LEU A 226 0.73 -17.09 11.31
CA LEU A 226 0.44 -18.18 12.24
C LEU A 226 0.01 -17.64 13.61
N THR A 227 0.73 -16.68 14.17
CA THR A 227 0.37 -16.05 15.46
C THR A 227 -1.05 -15.46 15.39
N ASN A 228 -1.36 -14.66 14.39
CA ASN A 228 -2.68 -14.06 14.21
C ASN A 228 -3.78 -15.11 14.02
N PHE A 229 -3.49 -16.18 13.28
CA PHE A 229 -4.41 -17.29 13.10
C PHE A 229 -4.75 -17.95 14.44
N PHE A 230 -3.76 -18.26 15.28
CA PHE A 230 -3.99 -18.87 16.59
C PHE A 230 -4.70 -17.91 17.55
N LEU A 231 -4.33 -16.61 17.56
CA LEU A 231 -5.03 -15.58 18.33
C LEU A 231 -6.52 -15.56 17.98
N ASN A 232 -6.84 -15.61 16.69
CA ASN A 232 -8.23 -15.61 16.21
C ASN A 232 -9.00 -16.94 16.48
N LYS A 233 -8.33 -17.96 17.00
CA LYS A 233 -8.92 -19.25 17.37
C LYS A 233 -9.02 -19.45 18.88
N GLY A 234 -8.69 -18.45 19.67
CA GLY A 234 -8.76 -18.49 21.13
C GLY A 234 -7.45 -18.76 21.84
N TYR A 235 -6.33 -18.84 21.14
CA TYR A 235 -5.04 -19.14 21.74
C TYR A 235 -4.28 -17.84 22.02
N PHE A 236 -4.70 -17.13 23.06
CA PHE A 236 -4.17 -15.80 23.43
C PHE A 236 -2.66 -15.81 23.73
N GLN A 237 -2.16 -16.87 24.36
CA GLN A 237 -0.76 -17.00 24.76
C GLN A 237 0.12 -17.69 23.72
N VAL A 238 -0.35 -17.82 22.48
CA VAL A 238 0.40 -18.47 21.42
C VAL A 238 1.77 -17.84 21.22
N LYS A 239 2.77 -18.69 21.09
CA LYS A 239 4.13 -18.31 20.70
C LYS A 239 4.59 -19.20 19.55
N VAL A 240 4.91 -18.58 18.44
CA VAL A 240 5.69 -19.22 17.38
C VAL A 240 7.14 -18.93 17.71
N ASN A 241 7.77 -19.81 18.51
CA ASN A 241 9.04 -19.54 19.16
C ASN A 241 10.21 -19.50 18.17
N THR A 242 10.22 -20.42 17.22
CA THR A 242 11.29 -20.51 16.24
C THR A 242 10.77 -21.03 14.93
N SER A 243 11.10 -20.33 13.87
CA SER A 243 11.12 -20.89 12.53
C SER A 243 12.57 -21.00 12.11
N PHE A 244 13.00 -22.16 11.69
CA PHE A 244 14.34 -22.37 11.20
C PHE A 244 14.33 -23.27 9.96
N ALA A 245 15.32 -23.08 9.11
CA ALA A 245 15.52 -23.88 7.93
C ALA A 245 16.62 -24.91 8.17
N LYS A 246 16.27 -26.18 8.13
CA LYS A 246 17.24 -27.30 8.22
C LYS A 246 17.68 -27.68 6.81
N ILE A 247 18.98 -27.71 6.59
CA ILE A 247 19.57 -28.19 5.32
C ILE A 247 19.29 -29.69 5.16
N ILE A 248 18.69 -30.06 4.03
CA ILE A 248 18.48 -31.46 3.64
C ILE A 248 19.60 -31.85 2.67
N ASN A 249 19.82 -31.06 1.63
CA ASN A 249 20.86 -31.19 0.63
C ASN A 249 21.47 -29.81 0.34
N GLU A 250 22.47 -29.74 -0.56
CA GLU A 250 23.19 -28.49 -0.87
C GLU A 250 22.28 -27.26 -1.12
N ASN A 251 21.13 -27.48 -1.76
CA ASN A 251 20.18 -26.37 -2.13
C ASN A 251 18.76 -26.64 -1.65
N GLU A 252 18.50 -27.64 -0.81
CA GLU A 252 17.16 -27.99 -0.34
C GLU A 252 17.05 -27.87 1.18
N PHE A 253 15.95 -27.29 1.62
CA PHE A 253 15.68 -27.01 3.02
C PHE A 253 14.35 -27.60 3.48
N GLU A 254 14.31 -28.05 4.74
CA GLU A 254 13.09 -28.27 5.51
C GLU A 254 12.84 -27.01 6.37
N LEU A 255 11.72 -26.33 6.15
CA LEU A 255 11.28 -25.21 6.97
C LEU A 255 10.44 -25.73 8.12
N ILE A 256 10.82 -25.42 9.35
CA ILE A 256 10.20 -25.94 10.56
C ILE A 256 9.65 -24.79 11.40
N TYR A 257 8.34 -24.82 11.69
CA TYR A 257 7.68 -23.90 12.59
C TYR A 257 7.40 -24.62 13.92
N ASN A 258 7.90 -24.05 15.03
CA ASN A 258 7.67 -24.59 16.37
C ASN A 258 6.64 -23.73 17.09
N ILE A 259 5.46 -24.31 17.36
CA ILE A 259 4.29 -23.61 17.85
C ILE A 259 3.98 -24.10 19.28
N ASN A 260 3.92 -23.16 20.21
CA ASN A 260 3.35 -23.37 21.53
C ASN A 260 2.04 -22.58 21.59
N ALA A 261 0.91 -23.27 21.52
CA ALA A 261 -0.41 -22.65 21.44
C ALA A 261 -0.88 -22.13 22.79
N GLY A 262 -0.50 -22.77 23.88
CA GLY A 262 -1.03 -22.51 25.20
C GLY A 262 -2.51 -22.92 25.35
N PRO A 263 -3.18 -22.56 26.45
CA PRO A 263 -4.58 -22.86 26.69
C PRO A 263 -5.51 -22.03 25.80
N LYS A 264 -6.66 -22.62 25.45
CA LYS A 264 -7.71 -21.90 24.73
C LYS A 264 -8.49 -21.02 25.70
N ILE A 265 -8.58 -19.73 25.39
CA ILE A 265 -9.23 -18.70 26.21
C ILE A 265 -10.55 -18.29 25.56
N PHE A 266 -11.55 -18.01 26.37
CA PHE A 266 -12.89 -17.56 25.96
C PHE A 266 -13.22 -16.20 26.56
N PHE A 267 -13.93 -15.40 25.83
CA PHE A 267 -14.50 -14.16 26.38
C PHE A 267 -15.52 -14.49 27.47
N ASP A 268 -15.45 -13.82 28.62
CA ASP A 268 -16.42 -13.94 29.70
C ASP A 268 -17.21 -12.65 29.85
N GLU A 269 -16.73 -11.70 30.61
CA GLU A 269 -17.40 -10.43 30.80
C GLU A 269 -16.76 -9.34 29.92
N LEU A 270 -17.59 -8.69 29.12
CA LEU A 270 -17.19 -7.60 28.25
C LEU A 270 -17.94 -6.35 28.67
N LYS A 271 -17.22 -5.36 29.19
CA LYS A 271 -17.77 -4.11 29.75
C LYS A 271 -17.37 -2.93 28.88
N LEU A 272 -18.26 -1.95 28.83
CA LEU A 272 -18.03 -0.65 28.25
C LEU A 272 -18.19 0.41 29.34
N ASN A 273 -17.14 1.17 29.59
CA ASN A 273 -17.19 2.33 30.47
C ASN A 273 -17.27 3.59 29.60
N LEU A 274 -18.22 4.44 29.87
CA LEU A 274 -18.46 5.67 29.12
C LEU A 274 -18.21 6.89 30.01
N PRO A 275 -17.71 8.01 29.46
CA PRO A 275 -17.73 9.31 30.13
C PRO A 275 -19.15 9.67 30.57
N ILE A 276 -19.25 10.52 31.62
CA ILE A 276 -20.53 10.81 32.31
C ILE A 276 -21.55 11.51 31.40
N ASP A 277 -21.08 12.28 30.44
CA ASP A 277 -21.84 13.09 29.50
C ASP A 277 -22.25 12.34 28.22
N TYR A 278 -21.81 11.08 28.06
CA TYR A 278 -22.17 10.27 26.89
C TYR A 278 -23.51 9.57 27.08
N GLU A 279 -24.38 9.68 26.06
CA GLU A 279 -25.70 9.02 26.11
C GLU A 279 -25.57 7.51 25.83
N LYS A 280 -25.91 6.69 26.81
CA LYS A 280 -25.89 5.22 26.69
C LYS A 280 -26.74 4.67 25.55
N SER A 281 -27.80 5.39 25.16
CA SER A 281 -28.65 5.01 24.05
C SER A 281 -27.91 4.85 22.73
N ASN A 282 -26.88 5.66 22.49
CA ASN A 282 -26.08 5.64 21.25
C ASN A 282 -25.21 4.38 21.18
N PHE A 283 -24.85 3.81 22.32
CA PHE A 283 -23.97 2.63 22.41
C PHE A 283 -24.72 1.28 22.44
N LEU A 284 -26.06 1.25 22.30
CA LEU A 284 -26.85 0.01 22.33
C LEU A 284 -26.44 -1.00 21.24
N LYS A 285 -26.01 -0.55 20.07
CA LYS A 285 -25.50 -1.41 18.99
C LYS A 285 -24.22 -2.12 19.43
N LEU A 286 -23.32 -1.39 20.06
CA LEU A 286 -22.06 -1.90 20.58
C LEU A 286 -22.27 -2.88 21.75
N GLU A 287 -23.17 -2.58 22.69
CA GLU A 287 -23.52 -3.48 23.78
C GLU A 287 -24.09 -4.82 23.30
N LYS A 288 -24.91 -4.78 22.23
CA LYS A 288 -25.39 -6.00 21.56
C LYS A 288 -24.26 -6.81 20.92
N LEU A 289 -23.27 -6.14 20.35
CA LEU A 289 -22.09 -6.77 19.76
C LEU A 289 -21.23 -7.44 20.84
N LEU A 290 -20.96 -6.73 21.96
CA LEU A 290 -20.26 -7.28 23.12
C LEU A 290 -20.98 -8.51 23.69
N SER A 291 -22.30 -8.44 23.86
CA SER A 291 -23.10 -9.57 24.38
C SER A 291 -23.03 -10.82 23.50
N LYS A 292 -22.93 -10.65 22.17
CA LYS A 292 -22.79 -11.77 21.21
C LYS A 292 -21.44 -12.48 21.29
N LEU A 293 -20.42 -11.81 21.81
CA LEU A 293 -19.07 -12.37 21.95
C LEU A 293 -18.89 -13.16 23.23
N LYS A 294 -19.73 -13.00 24.22
CA LYS A 294 -19.67 -13.76 25.49
C LYS A 294 -19.66 -15.27 25.23
N ASN A 295 -18.77 -15.98 25.91
CA ASN A 295 -18.48 -17.40 25.77
C ASN A 295 -17.95 -17.85 24.39
N LYS A 296 -17.63 -16.93 23.48
CA LYS A 296 -16.91 -17.28 22.24
C LYS A 296 -15.40 -17.35 22.51
N PRO A 297 -14.68 -18.13 21.71
CA PRO A 297 -13.23 -18.11 21.77
C PRO A 297 -12.67 -16.69 21.55
N TYR A 298 -11.58 -16.38 22.23
CA TYR A 298 -10.83 -15.14 22.00
C TYR A 298 -10.53 -14.96 20.49
N SER A 299 -10.61 -13.74 20.04
CA SER A 299 -10.26 -13.36 18.67
C SER A 299 -9.79 -11.90 18.67
N ILE A 300 -8.56 -11.67 18.21
CA ILE A 300 -8.01 -10.33 18.07
C ILE A 300 -8.83 -9.51 17.05
N ASN A 301 -9.27 -10.11 15.96
CA ASN A 301 -10.13 -9.45 14.96
C ASN A 301 -11.46 -9.01 15.56
N SER A 302 -11.97 -9.72 16.59
CA SER A 302 -13.21 -9.32 17.26
C SER A 302 -13.00 -8.09 18.12
N ILE A 303 -11.83 -7.94 18.75
CA ILE A 303 -11.46 -6.76 19.52
C ILE A 303 -11.25 -5.58 18.59
N GLU A 304 -10.47 -5.75 17.51
CA GLU A 304 -10.26 -4.73 16.49
C GLU A 304 -11.59 -4.21 15.93
N LYS A 305 -12.54 -5.12 15.66
CA LYS A 305 -13.89 -4.74 15.20
C LYS A 305 -14.68 -3.95 16.25
N ILE A 306 -14.51 -4.24 17.53
CA ILE A 306 -15.14 -3.46 18.60
C ILE A 306 -14.55 -2.06 18.64
N LEU A 307 -13.23 -1.93 18.56
CA LEU A 307 -12.53 -0.64 18.55
C LEU A 307 -12.96 0.18 17.32
N GLU A 308 -13.00 -0.43 16.15
CA GLU A 308 -13.48 0.21 14.91
C GLU A 308 -14.94 0.70 15.04
N GLU A 309 -15.84 -0.09 15.63
CA GLU A 309 -17.23 0.32 15.86
C GLU A 309 -17.36 1.45 16.90
N ILE A 310 -16.47 1.48 17.90
CA ILE A 310 -16.41 2.61 18.85
C ILE A 310 -15.99 3.89 18.15
N ASP A 311 -14.96 3.81 17.33
CA ASP A 311 -14.43 4.93 16.57
C ASP A 311 -15.46 5.48 15.56
N ILE A 312 -16.16 4.58 14.83
CA ILE A 312 -17.23 4.97 13.90
C ILE A 312 -18.35 5.67 14.65
N LEU A 313 -18.74 5.13 15.80
CA LEU A 313 -19.80 5.71 16.63
C LEU A 313 -19.39 7.08 17.20
N ALA A 314 -18.14 7.22 17.63
CA ALA A 314 -17.61 8.49 18.09
C ALA A 314 -17.64 9.54 16.96
N LEU A 315 -17.36 9.14 15.73
CA LEU A 315 -17.43 10.00 14.57
C LEU A 315 -18.88 10.41 14.24
N ASP A 316 -19.81 9.43 14.20
CA ASP A 316 -21.23 9.64 13.88
C ASP A 316 -21.93 10.55 14.89
N GLU A 317 -21.62 10.40 16.18
CA GLU A 317 -22.18 11.18 17.28
C GLU A 317 -21.40 12.49 17.56
N GLN A 318 -20.39 12.78 16.75
CA GLN A 318 -19.52 13.97 16.90
C GLN A 318 -18.81 14.06 18.27
N TYR A 319 -18.50 12.92 18.88
CA TYR A 319 -17.64 12.87 20.04
C TYR A 319 -16.20 13.11 19.58
N GLU A 320 -15.62 14.19 20.07
CA GLU A 320 -14.32 14.66 19.61
C GLU A 320 -13.18 14.03 20.41
N SER A 321 -12.15 13.52 19.72
CA SER A 321 -10.91 12.97 20.31
C SER A 321 -11.14 11.90 21.37
N VAL A 322 -11.71 10.79 20.96
CA VAL A 322 -11.95 9.62 21.81
C VAL A 322 -10.78 8.64 21.70
N ASP A 323 -10.31 8.14 22.82
CA ASP A 323 -9.37 7.01 22.91
C ASP A 323 -9.99 5.88 23.73
N VAL A 324 -9.53 4.66 23.52
CA VAL A 324 -10.09 3.48 24.19
C VAL A 324 -8.99 2.69 24.89
N ASN A 325 -8.98 2.73 26.22
CA ASN A 325 -8.13 1.86 27.02
C ASN A 325 -8.77 0.48 27.15
N VAL A 326 -8.12 -0.55 26.65
CA VAL A 326 -8.59 -1.94 26.79
C VAL A 326 -7.91 -2.57 28.00
N ILE A 327 -8.70 -2.83 29.04
CA ILE A 327 -8.23 -3.47 30.26
C ILE A 327 -8.55 -4.95 30.21
N GLU A 328 -7.51 -5.78 30.21
CA GLU A 328 -7.60 -7.24 30.08
C GLU A 328 -7.36 -7.91 31.42
N ASN A 329 -8.23 -8.85 31.80
CA ASN A 329 -8.09 -9.66 33.01
C ASN A 329 -8.41 -11.13 32.70
N ILE A 330 -7.42 -12.01 32.85
CA ILE A 330 -7.54 -13.44 32.57
C ILE A 330 -7.66 -14.22 33.86
N ASN A 331 -8.76 -14.98 34.04
CA ASN A 331 -9.01 -15.88 35.13
C ASN A 331 -9.48 -17.25 34.58
N ASP A 332 -8.80 -18.32 34.92
CA ASP A 332 -9.20 -19.71 34.59
C ASP A 332 -9.63 -19.93 33.12
N ASN A 333 -8.79 -19.51 32.17
CA ASN A 333 -9.05 -19.57 30.72
C ASN A 333 -10.23 -18.70 30.23
N LYS A 334 -10.67 -17.75 31.04
CA LYS A 334 -11.67 -16.75 30.69
C LYS A 334 -11.05 -15.36 30.69
N LEU A 335 -11.36 -14.59 29.68
CA LEU A 335 -10.88 -13.22 29.49
C LEU A 335 -12.04 -12.24 29.73
N ASN A 336 -11.87 -11.40 30.74
CA ASN A 336 -12.70 -10.24 30.95
C ASN A 336 -12.05 -9.02 30.30
N LEU A 337 -12.82 -8.27 29.51
CA LEU A 337 -12.37 -7.05 28.88
C LEU A 337 -13.23 -5.87 29.32
N THR A 338 -12.57 -4.78 29.65
CA THR A 338 -13.24 -3.51 29.86
C THR A 338 -12.70 -2.51 28.83
N PHE A 339 -13.58 -2.00 28.01
CA PHE A 339 -13.30 -0.92 27.06
C PHE A 339 -13.63 0.39 27.81
N ASP A 340 -12.59 1.09 28.20
CA ASP A 340 -12.70 2.35 28.95
C ASP A 340 -12.53 3.51 27.96
N ILE A 341 -13.63 4.13 27.60
CA ILE A 341 -13.66 5.25 26.66
C ILE A 341 -13.29 6.52 27.42
N ILE A 342 -12.25 7.18 26.96
CA ILE A 342 -11.74 8.43 27.53
C ILE A 342 -11.69 9.53 26.49
N GLU A 343 -11.98 10.74 26.90
CA GLU A 343 -11.71 11.92 26.08
C GLU A 343 -10.24 12.31 26.18
N THR A 344 -9.63 12.59 25.05
CA THR A 344 -8.24 13.02 24.96
C THR A 344 -8.14 14.45 24.42
N GLU A 345 -6.96 15.03 24.50
CA GLU A 345 -6.70 16.35 23.91
C GLU A 345 -6.94 16.31 22.40
N ARG A 346 -7.58 17.37 21.88
CA ARG A 346 -7.84 17.52 20.44
C ARG A 346 -6.58 17.94 19.72
N PHE A 347 -6.28 17.25 18.67
CA PHE A 347 -5.26 17.66 17.72
C PHE A 347 -5.93 18.15 16.44
N PHE A 348 -5.35 19.16 15.80
CA PHE A 348 -5.85 19.71 14.55
C PHE A 348 -4.83 19.49 13.45
N VAL A 349 -5.30 19.28 12.23
CA VAL A 349 -4.44 19.16 11.06
C VAL A 349 -3.88 20.52 10.71
N GLU A 350 -2.59 20.74 10.93
CA GLU A 350 -1.91 21.98 10.55
C GLU A 350 -1.71 22.04 9.04
N ARG A 351 -1.24 20.93 8.45
CA ARG A 351 -0.93 20.86 7.03
C ARG A 351 -0.87 19.41 6.54
N ILE A 352 -1.26 19.23 5.28
CA ILE A 352 -1.13 17.97 4.55
C ILE A 352 -0.13 18.17 3.42
N ASN A 353 1.03 17.53 3.50
CA ASN A 353 2.06 17.57 2.47
C ASN A 353 1.98 16.32 1.60
N ILE A 354 2.11 16.49 0.29
CA ILE A 354 2.10 15.40 -0.68
C ILE A 354 3.42 15.41 -1.44
N PHE A 355 4.10 14.27 -1.48
CA PHE A 355 5.40 14.10 -2.11
C PHE A 355 5.39 12.92 -3.10
N GLY A 356 6.19 13.01 -4.15
CA GLY A 356 6.37 11.92 -5.13
C GLY A 356 5.39 11.93 -6.29
N ASN A 357 4.43 12.86 -6.33
CA ASN A 357 3.47 13.03 -7.42
C ASN A 357 4.07 13.86 -8.58
N ASN A 358 4.89 13.22 -9.41
CA ASN A 358 5.59 13.91 -10.50
C ASN A 358 4.70 14.13 -11.73
N VAL A 359 3.72 13.27 -11.97
CA VAL A 359 2.78 13.30 -13.10
C VAL A 359 1.38 13.70 -12.63
N THR A 360 0.90 13.08 -11.54
CA THR A 360 -0.44 13.32 -11.00
C THR A 360 -0.51 14.69 -10.34
N GLN A 361 -1.49 15.49 -10.73
CA GLN A 361 -1.72 16.80 -10.10
C GLN A 361 -2.12 16.62 -8.62
N GLU A 362 -1.61 17.48 -7.76
CA GLU A 362 -1.85 17.44 -6.32
C GLU A 362 -3.35 17.48 -5.98
N THR A 363 -4.13 18.27 -6.74
CA THR A 363 -5.58 18.36 -6.58
C THR A 363 -6.31 17.03 -6.73
N VAL A 364 -5.82 16.12 -7.58
CA VAL A 364 -6.40 14.78 -7.76
C VAL A 364 -6.25 13.94 -6.50
N ILE A 365 -5.13 14.08 -5.80
CA ILE A 365 -4.86 13.40 -4.55
C ILE A 365 -5.63 14.07 -3.41
N ARG A 366 -5.62 15.41 -3.33
CA ARG A 366 -6.35 16.17 -2.30
C ARG A 366 -7.85 15.92 -2.33
N ASN A 367 -8.44 15.75 -3.51
CA ASN A 367 -9.87 15.40 -3.65
C ASN A 367 -10.25 14.02 -3.07
N GLN A 368 -9.29 13.24 -2.60
CA GLN A 368 -9.53 11.94 -1.95
C GLN A 368 -9.51 12.02 -0.43
N PHE A 369 -9.16 13.19 0.12
CA PHE A 369 -9.11 13.36 1.56
C PHE A 369 -10.50 13.56 2.15
N GLU A 370 -10.71 12.99 3.33
CA GLU A 370 -11.92 13.11 4.14
C GLU A 370 -11.73 14.12 5.29
N LEU A 371 -10.53 14.68 5.42
CA LEU A 371 -10.20 15.74 6.35
C LEU A 371 -9.32 16.78 5.67
N ASP A 372 -9.55 18.03 6.04
CA ASP A 372 -8.85 19.20 5.51
C ASP A 372 -7.88 19.81 6.55
N GLU A 373 -7.04 20.71 6.08
CA GLU A 373 -6.19 21.52 6.95
C GLU A 373 -7.07 22.44 7.83
N GLY A 374 -6.90 22.35 9.14
CA GLY A 374 -7.71 23.01 10.15
C GLY A 374 -8.75 22.12 10.83
N ASP A 375 -9.05 20.96 10.26
CA ASP A 375 -9.99 20.01 10.87
C ASP A 375 -9.41 19.32 12.11
N PRO A 376 -10.24 18.82 13.03
CA PRO A 376 -9.81 17.92 14.09
C PRO A 376 -9.18 16.67 13.46
N TYR A 377 -7.97 16.32 13.91
CA TYR A 377 -7.29 15.13 13.45
C TYR A 377 -8.05 13.87 13.88
N ASN A 378 -8.35 13.02 12.92
CA ASN A 378 -8.98 11.73 13.14
C ASN A 378 -8.27 10.65 12.34
N GLU A 379 -7.82 9.59 13.01
CA GLU A 379 -7.04 8.50 12.40
C GLU A 379 -7.86 7.71 11.38
N ILE A 380 -9.18 7.53 11.61
CA ILE A 380 -10.07 6.81 10.69
C ILE A 380 -10.25 7.59 9.41
N LEU A 381 -10.52 8.89 9.50
CA LEU A 381 -10.68 9.75 8.32
C LEU A 381 -9.38 9.84 7.53
N LYS A 382 -8.23 9.89 8.22
CA LYS A 382 -6.92 9.81 7.57
C LYS A 382 -6.78 8.47 6.82
N ASN A 383 -7.06 7.34 7.47
CA ASN A 383 -6.94 6.03 6.87
C ASN A 383 -7.95 5.83 5.71
N LYS A 384 -9.17 6.38 5.83
CA LYS A 384 -10.16 6.42 4.75
C LYS A 384 -9.62 7.21 3.56
N SER A 385 -9.01 8.37 3.79
CA SER A 385 -8.33 9.17 2.77
C SER A 385 -7.23 8.39 2.05
N ILE A 386 -6.35 7.72 2.81
CA ILE A 386 -5.30 6.86 2.23
C ILE A 386 -5.90 5.73 1.38
N ASN A 387 -6.97 5.10 1.83
CA ASN A 387 -7.66 4.07 1.07
C ASN A 387 -8.32 4.62 -0.20
N ASN A 388 -8.88 5.82 -0.15
CA ASN A 388 -9.41 6.51 -1.33
C ASN A 388 -8.30 6.78 -2.35
N ILE A 389 -7.12 7.25 -1.91
CA ILE A 389 -5.95 7.44 -2.78
C ILE A 389 -5.49 6.09 -3.38
N LYS A 390 -5.43 5.02 -2.58
CA LYS A 390 -5.12 3.66 -3.08
C LYS A 390 -6.12 3.18 -4.13
N ASN A 391 -7.41 3.50 -3.96
CA ASN A 391 -8.47 3.13 -4.90
C ASN A 391 -8.37 3.82 -6.26
N LEU A 392 -7.65 4.93 -6.38
CA LEU A 392 -7.32 5.54 -7.68
C LEU A 392 -6.49 4.59 -8.54
N ASN A 393 -5.69 3.73 -7.91
CA ASN A 393 -4.79 2.79 -8.58
C ASN A 393 -3.71 3.46 -9.47
N PHE A 394 -3.33 4.70 -9.14
CA PHE A 394 -2.28 5.46 -9.85
C PHE A 394 -0.90 5.25 -9.24
N PHE A 395 -0.84 4.73 -8.03
CA PHE A 395 0.36 4.60 -7.23
C PHE A 395 0.72 3.13 -6.99
N LYS A 396 2.01 2.85 -6.99
CA LYS A 396 2.57 1.54 -6.67
C LYS A 396 2.64 1.36 -5.15
N ASP A 397 3.03 2.43 -4.47
CA ASP A 397 3.13 2.49 -3.01
C ASP A 397 2.63 3.84 -2.49
N ILE A 398 2.07 3.83 -1.28
CA ILE A 398 1.58 5.01 -0.59
C ILE A 398 1.91 4.83 0.88
N ASP A 399 2.76 5.70 1.39
CA ASP A 399 3.12 5.78 2.80
C ASP A 399 2.63 7.09 3.42
N SER A 400 2.23 7.04 4.69
CA SER A 400 1.76 8.22 5.43
C SER A 400 2.42 8.31 6.79
N ILE A 401 3.00 9.46 7.08
CA ILE A 401 3.67 9.76 8.34
C ILE A 401 2.94 10.94 9.00
N VAL A 402 2.54 10.75 10.26
CA VAL A 402 1.98 11.83 11.07
C VAL A 402 3.06 12.30 12.04
N ARG A 403 3.31 13.60 12.05
CA ARG A 403 4.28 14.23 12.95
C ARG A 403 3.66 15.42 13.66
N ASP A 404 4.28 15.85 14.76
CA ASP A 404 3.84 17.03 15.49
C ASP A 404 4.03 18.29 14.63
N GLY A 405 3.06 19.20 14.73
CA GLY A 405 3.07 20.48 14.05
C GLY A 405 3.84 21.57 14.81
N SER A 406 3.68 22.82 14.36
CA SER A 406 4.34 23.97 14.98
C SER A 406 3.72 24.38 16.32
N GLY A 407 2.45 24.07 16.54
CA GLY A 407 1.71 24.32 17.77
C GLY A 407 1.57 23.09 18.64
N PHE A 408 1.23 23.28 19.93
CA PHE A 408 1.11 22.20 20.92
C PHE A 408 0.10 21.12 20.53
N ASN A 409 -1.03 21.50 19.89
CA ASN A 409 -2.10 20.57 19.50
C ASN A 409 -2.23 20.48 17.98
N GLN A 410 -1.13 20.51 17.25
CA GLN A 410 -1.13 20.46 15.80
C GLN A 410 -0.41 19.22 15.28
N LYS A 411 -0.93 18.63 14.20
CA LYS A 411 -0.37 17.49 13.49
C LYS A 411 -0.16 17.85 12.02
N ILE A 412 0.95 17.39 11.48
CA ILE A 412 1.25 17.46 10.05
C ILE A 412 1.17 16.06 9.48
N ILE A 413 0.45 15.91 8.37
CA ILE A 413 0.32 14.64 7.66
C ILE A 413 1.19 14.71 6.41
N ASP A 414 2.23 13.89 6.34
CA ASP A 414 3.09 13.76 5.18
C ASP A 414 2.70 12.48 4.41
N ILE A 415 2.32 12.63 3.15
CA ILE A 415 1.93 11.55 2.25
C ILE A 415 3.00 11.39 1.18
N ASN A 416 3.65 10.23 1.13
CA ASN A 416 4.62 9.88 0.11
C ASN A 416 4.00 8.89 -0.88
N VAL A 417 3.97 9.23 -2.16
CA VAL A 417 3.43 8.36 -3.20
C VAL A 417 4.52 7.94 -4.19
N GLU A 418 4.50 6.68 -4.64
CA GLU A 418 5.31 6.18 -5.76
C GLU A 418 4.39 5.93 -6.95
N GLU A 419 4.48 6.74 -8.00
CA GLU A 419 3.62 6.63 -9.18
C GLU A 419 3.93 5.39 -10.01
N LYS A 420 2.90 4.84 -10.67
CA LYS A 420 3.04 3.77 -11.65
C LYS A 420 2.35 4.15 -12.96
N PRO A 421 2.68 3.49 -14.09
CA PRO A 421 1.95 3.69 -15.33
C PRO A 421 0.45 3.45 -15.14
N THR A 422 -0.39 4.41 -15.60
CA THR A 422 -1.85 4.38 -15.49
C THR A 422 -2.53 3.98 -16.81
N GLY A 423 -1.75 3.94 -17.88
CA GLY A 423 -2.18 3.49 -19.21
C GLY A 423 -2.02 1.98 -19.39
N GLU A 424 -3.02 1.36 -20.02
CA GLU A 424 -3.03 -0.06 -20.34
C GLU A 424 -3.47 -0.27 -21.79
N ILE A 425 -2.75 -1.14 -22.50
CA ILE A 425 -3.13 -1.62 -23.83
C ILE A 425 -3.51 -3.09 -23.69
N THR A 426 -4.72 -3.43 -24.11
CA THR A 426 -5.23 -4.80 -24.08
C THR A 426 -5.44 -5.33 -25.48
N ALA A 427 -5.08 -6.58 -25.69
CA ALA A 427 -5.42 -7.34 -26.88
C ALA A 427 -6.00 -8.69 -26.46
N SER A 428 -7.13 -9.07 -26.99
CA SER A 428 -7.82 -10.30 -26.67
C SER A 428 -8.19 -11.07 -27.92
N ALA A 429 -8.11 -12.38 -27.85
CA ALA A 429 -8.65 -13.27 -28.89
C ALA A 429 -9.37 -14.42 -28.19
N GLY A 430 -10.52 -14.79 -28.70
CA GLY A 430 -11.34 -15.86 -28.15
C GLY A 430 -12.05 -16.68 -29.22
N VAL A 431 -12.36 -17.91 -28.88
CA VAL A 431 -13.22 -18.80 -29.68
C VAL A 431 -14.28 -19.37 -28.75
N GLY A 432 -15.51 -19.22 -29.11
CA GLY A 432 -16.65 -19.68 -28.33
C GLY A 432 -17.79 -20.18 -29.19
N THR A 433 -18.93 -20.51 -28.59
CA THR A 433 -20.16 -20.94 -29.28
C THR A 433 -20.70 -19.86 -30.23
N SER A 434 -20.46 -18.57 -29.92
CA SER A 434 -20.84 -17.43 -30.77
C SER A 434 -19.78 -17.07 -31.84
N GLY A 435 -18.84 -17.99 -32.12
CA GLY A 435 -17.81 -17.80 -33.14
C GLY A 435 -16.46 -17.28 -32.57
N LYS A 436 -15.69 -16.66 -33.45
CA LYS A 436 -14.35 -16.10 -33.14
C LYS A 436 -14.50 -14.63 -32.77
N SER A 437 -13.69 -14.17 -31.81
CA SER A 437 -13.63 -12.76 -31.45
C SER A 437 -12.20 -12.28 -31.28
N ILE A 438 -11.97 -11.03 -31.64
CA ILE A 438 -10.72 -10.30 -31.42
C ILE A 438 -11.09 -8.95 -30.85
N GLY A 439 -10.37 -8.50 -29.84
CA GLY A 439 -10.58 -7.19 -29.22
C GLY A 439 -9.28 -6.46 -28.98
N PHE A 440 -9.33 -5.14 -29.13
CA PHE A 440 -8.24 -4.21 -28.81
C PHE A 440 -8.79 -3.11 -27.92
N GLY A 441 -8.07 -2.80 -26.86
CA GLY A 441 -8.44 -1.74 -25.95
C GLY A 441 -7.25 -0.89 -25.55
N VAL A 442 -7.51 0.39 -25.33
CA VAL A 442 -6.58 1.35 -24.74
C VAL A 442 -7.32 2.05 -23.62
N THR A 443 -6.80 1.96 -22.43
CA THR A 443 -7.34 2.63 -21.25
C THR A 443 -6.25 3.51 -20.65
N GLU A 444 -6.58 4.75 -20.33
CA GLU A 444 -5.75 5.65 -19.54
C GLU A 444 -6.61 6.17 -18.39
N ASN A 445 -6.18 5.96 -17.15
CA ASN A 445 -6.97 6.32 -15.97
C ASN A 445 -6.59 7.69 -15.37
N ASN A 446 -5.46 8.25 -15.80
CA ASN A 446 -4.94 9.52 -15.29
C ASN A 446 -4.42 10.42 -16.42
N PHE A 447 -5.27 10.69 -17.40
CA PHE A 447 -4.90 11.47 -18.58
C PHE A 447 -4.39 12.87 -18.21
N LEU A 448 -3.16 13.18 -18.61
CA LEU A 448 -2.42 14.41 -18.29
C LEU A 448 -2.29 14.67 -16.78
N GLY A 449 -2.29 13.63 -15.96
CA GLY A 449 -2.19 13.75 -14.50
C GLY A 449 -3.43 14.34 -13.82
N ARG A 450 -4.56 14.45 -14.52
CA ARG A 450 -5.79 15.09 -14.03
C ARG A 450 -6.82 14.11 -13.45
N GLY A 451 -6.47 12.84 -13.30
CA GLY A 451 -7.43 11.82 -12.88
C GLY A 451 -8.54 11.53 -13.91
N ILE A 452 -8.42 12.05 -15.12
CA ILE A 452 -9.40 11.84 -16.19
C ILE A 452 -9.18 10.46 -16.79
N GLY A 453 -10.23 9.64 -16.81
CA GLY A 453 -10.23 8.33 -17.44
C GLY A 453 -10.60 8.43 -18.92
N LEU A 454 -9.77 7.82 -19.78
CA LEU A 454 -10.05 7.60 -21.20
C LEU A 454 -10.14 6.09 -21.44
N ASN A 455 -11.15 5.65 -22.17
CA ASN A 455 -11.27 4.26 -22.57
C ASN A 455 -11.66 4.19 -24.06
N SER A 456 -10.88 3.48 -24.84
CA SER A 456 -11.19 3.17 -26.24
C SER A 456 -11.12 1.66 -26.43
N ASN A 457 -12.19 1.06 -26.85
CA ASN A 457 -12.28 -0.39 -27.07
C ASN A 457 -12.93 -0.68 -28.42
N VAL A 458 -12.32 -1.57 -29.19
CA VAL A 458 -12.86 -2.08 -30.44
C VAL A 458 -12.84 -3.60 -30.39
N SER A 459 -13.98 -4.21 -30.67
CA SER A 459 -14.12 -5.67 -30.72
C SER A 459 -14.78 -6.11 -32.02
N PHE A 460 -14.23 -7.17 -32.58
CA PHE A 460 -14.70 -7.82 -33.79
C PHE A 460 -15.08 -9.26 -33.45
N SER A 461 -16.26 -9.65 -33.80
CA SER A 461 -16.68 -11.06 -33.74
C SER A 461 -17.26 -11.51 -35.06
N THR A 462 -17.63 -12.77 -35.17
CA THR A 462 -18.23 -13.33 -36.39
C THR A 462 -19.50 -12.57 -36.83
N GLU A 463 -20.28 -12.09 -35.86
CA GLU A 463 -21.58 -11.45 -36.07
C GLU A 463 -21.62 -9.98 -35.66
N THR A 464 -20.60 -9.49 -34.94
CA THR A 464 -20.70 -8.15 -34.34
C THR A 464 -19.39 -7.40 -34.39
N ILE A 465 -19.47 -6.14 -34.76
CA ILE A 465 -18.39 -5.16 -34.64
C ILE A 465 -18.85 -4.11 -33.60
N LYS A 466 -18.04 -3.83 -32.59
CA LYS A 466 -18.36 -2.80 -31.58
C LYS A 466 -17.14 -1.90 -31.38
N GLY A 467 -17.41 -0.60 -31.37
CA GLY A 467 -16.45 0.43 -30.97
C GLY A 467 -17.05 1.27 -29.84
N LEU A 468 -16.23 1.55 -28.83
CA LEU A 468 -16.57 2.42 -27.70
C LEU A 468 -15.40 3.38 -27.48
N PHE A 469 -15.70 4.64 -27.32
CA PHE A 469 -14.78 5.64 -26.79
C PHE A 469 -15.47 6.36 -25.65
N SER A 470 -14.84 6.46 -24.49
CA SER A 470 -15.41 7.14 -23.34
C SER A 470 -14.38 7.98 -22.59
N VAL A 471 -14.84 9.09 -22.06
CA VAL A 471 -14.10 10.02 -21.22
C VAL A 471 -14.87 10.18 -19.93
N THR A 472 -14.19 10.07 -18.79
CA THR A 472 -14.78 10.24 -17.47
C THR A 472 -13.90 11.17 -16.65
N ASN A 473 -14.46 12.25 -16.13
CA ASN A 473 -13.83 13.08 -15.12
C ASN A 473 -14.50 12.81 -13.77
N PRO A 474 -13.85 12.11 -12.83
CA PRO A 474 -14.47 11.71 -11.56
C PRO A 474 -14.70 12.89 -10.59
N ASN A 475 -13.91 13.94 -10.69
CA ASN A 475 -13.99 15.14 -9.83
C ASN A 475 -14.14 16.41 -10.67
N PHE A 476 -15.30 16.53 -11.35
CA PHE A 476 -15.56 17.65 -12.22
C PHE A 476 -15.62 18.97 -11.44
N LEU A 477 -14.80 19.94 -11.83
CA LEU A 477 -14.63 21.23 -11.13
C LEU A 477 -14.23 21.08 -9.65
N ASN A 478 -13.39 20.10 -9.35
CA ASN A 478 -12.94 19.78 -7.99
C ASN A 478 -14.11 19.52 -7.02
N SER A 479 -15.16 18.91 -7.51
CA SER A 479 -16.32 18.49 -6.72
C SER A 479 -16.46 16.97 -6.71
N ASP A 480 -17.31 16.43 -5.85
CA ASP A 480 -17.62 14.99 -5.78
C ASP A 480 -18.48 14.49 -6.95
N LYS A 481 -18.68 15.35 -7.97
CA LYS A 481 -19.48 15.04 -9.14
C LYS A 481 -18.60 14.47 -10.24
N SER A 482 -18.92 13.24 -10.66
CA SER A 482 -18.33 12.64 -11.85
C SER A 482 -19.14 13.01 -13.08
N VAL A 483 -18.46 13.42 -14.14
CA VAL A 483 -19.07 13.69 -15.46
C VAL A 483 -18.45 12.74 -16.48
N TYR A 484 -19.28 12.17 -17.33
CA TYR A 484 -18.82 11.27 -18.37
C TYR A 484 -19.48 11.55 -19.72
N ALA A 485 -18.75 11.24 -20.78
CA ALA A 485 -19.25 11.22 -22.14
C ALA A 485 -18.72 9.98 -22.87
N SER A 486 -19.53 9.40 -23.74
CA SER A 486 -19.11 8.26 -24.55
C SER A 486 -19.68 8.31 -25.96
N LEU A 487 -18.93 7.76 -26.90
CA LEU A 487 -19.33 7.48 -28.28
C LEU A 487 -19.36 5.98 -28.47
N GLU A 488 -20.42 5.47 -29.04
CA GLU A 488 -20.60 4.04 -29.32
C GLU A 488 -21.00 3.83 -30.78
N ALA A 489 -20.37 2.85 -31.40
CA ALA A 489 -20.77 2.35 -32.71
C ALA A 489 -20.83 0.83 -32.66
N SER A 490 -21.92 0.25 -33.12
CA SER A 490 -22.09 -1.21 -33.17
C SER A 490 -22.82 -1.64 -34.44
N GLU A 491 -22.29 -2.67 -35.05
CA GLU A 491 -22.94 -3.39 -36.15
C GLU A 491 -23.15 -4.84 -35.75
N THR A 492 -24.37 -5.35 -35.85
CA THR A 492 -24.69 -6.76 -35.63
C THR A 492 -25.28 -7.33 -36.91
N ASP A 493 -24.59 -8.27 -37.55
CA ASP A 493 -25.02 -8.94 -38.77
C ASP A 493 -25.45 -10.37 -38.47
N LYS A 494 -26.75 -10.58 -38.47
CA LYS A 494 -27.44 -11.87 -38.34
C LYS A 494 -28.34 -12.19 -39.52
N LEU A 495 -27.99 -11.64 -40.70
CA LEU A 495 -28.78 -11.88 -41.90
C LEU A 495 -28.85 -13.37 -42.24
N LYS A 496 -27.73 -14.10 -42.11
CA LYS A 496 -27.68 -15.52 -42.43
C LYS A 496 -28.53 -16.41 -41.55
N ASP A 497 -28.52 -16.13 -40.24
CA ASP A 497 -29.14 -17.03 -39.22
C ASP A 497 -30.56 -16.59 -38.84
N TYR A 498 -30.82 -15.27 -38.83
CA TYR A 498 -32.08 -14.70 -38.34
C TYR A 498 -32.71 -13.69 -39.30
N GLY A 499 -32.02 -13.38 -40.46
CA GLY A 499 -32.57 -12.52 -41.51
C GLY A 499 -32.54 -11.02 -41.17
N TYR A 500 -31.72 -10.55 -40.27
CA TYR A 500 -31.61 -9.12 -39.92
C TYR A 500 -30.20 -8.64 -39.69
N LYS A 501 -30.00 -7.35 -39.93
CA LYS A 501 -28.78 -6.61 -39.61
C LYS A 501 -29.12 -5.29 -38.92
N THR A 502 -28.37 -4.93 -37.85
CA THR A 502 -28.52 -3.66 -37.19
C THR A 502 -27.23 -2.89 -37.18
N ASN A 503 -27.31 -1.59 -37.42
CA ASN A 503 -26.21 -0.65 -37.29
C ASN A 503 -26.64 0.49 -36.38
N LYS A 504 -25.98 0.63 -35.21
CA LYS A 504 -26.34 1.57 -34.16
C LYS A 504 -25.14 2.43 -33.82
N ASN A 505 -25.30 3.75 -33.92
CA ASN A 505 -24.29 4.73 -33.59
C ASN A 505 -24.89 5.75 -32.63
N GLY A 506 -24.14 6.13 -31.61
CA GLY A 506 -24.68 7.06 -30.65
C GLY A 506 -23.67 7.70 -29.73
N PHE A 507 -24.16 8.60 -28.93
CA PHE A 507 -23.41 9.24 -27.85
C PHE A 507 -24.23 9.27 -26.56
N THR A 508 -23.53 9.19 -25.47
CA THR A 508 -24.09 9.29 -24.12
C THR A 508 -23.28 10.31 -23.33
N PHE A 509 -23.95 11.10 -22.53
CA PHE A 509 -23.32 11.95 -21.55
C PHE A 509 -24.12 11.95 -20.26
N GLY A 510 -23.46 12.20 -19.14
CA GLY A 510 -24.15 12.20 -17.85
C GLY A 510 -23.23 12.55 -16.68
N THR A 511 -23.84 12.55 -15.51
CA THR A 511 -23.18 12.81 -14.23
C THR A 511 -23.60 11.79 -13.20
N ASN A 512 -22.68 11.52 -12.24
CA ASN A 512 -22.98 10.74 -11.04
C ASN A 512 -22.44 11.51 -9.84
N PHE A 513 -23.17 11.51 -8.74
CA PHE A 513 -22.76 12.16 -7.50
C PHE A 513 -23.34 11.42 -6.29
N GLU A 514 -22.69 11.54 -5.17
CA GLU A 514 -23.18 11.03 -3.90
C GLU A 514 -24.23 11.99 -3.34
N TYR A 515 -25.44 11.49 -3.10
CA TYR A 515 -26.58 12.28 -2.62
C TYR A 515 -26.78 12.12 -1.11
N LEU A 516 -26.54 10.92 -0.61
CA LEU A 516 -26.50 10.53 0.79
C LEU A 516 -25.34 9.53 0.94
N ASP A 517 -24.89 9.32 2.16
CA ASP A 517 -23.84 8.36 2.46
C ASP A 517 -24.13 7.00 1.82
N ASP A 518 -23.16 6.51 1.04
CA ASP A 518 -23.25 5.24 0.29
C ASP A 518 -24.32 5.21 -0.80
N PHE A 519 -25.09 6.28 -1.02
CA PHE A 519 -26.15 6.36 -2.02
C PHE A 519 -25.80 7.37 -3.13
N ARG A 520 -25.59 6.85 -4.33
CA ARG A 520 -25.22 7.63 -5.51
C ARG A 520 -26.36 7.73 -6.51
N LEU A 521 -26.58 8.93 -7.00
CA LEU A 521 -27.49 9.23 -8.09
C LEU A 521 -26.70 9.44 -9.38
N GLY A 522 -27.17 8.82 -10.46
CA GLY A 522 -26.68 9.05 -11.81
C GLY A 522 -27.80 9.60 -12.68
N MET A 523 -27.51 10.59 -13.50
CA MET A 523 -28.39 11.14 -14.52
C MET A 523 -27.63 11.34 -15.81
N GLY A 524 -28.20 10.92 -16.93
CA GLY A 524 -27.58 11.09 -18.23
C GLY A 524 -28.56 11.04 -19.37
N SER A 525 -28.10 11.36 -20.56
CA SER A 525 -28.85 11.21 -21.80
C SER A 525 -28.07 10.36 -22.79
N SER A 526 -28.74 9.39 -23.39
CA SER A 526 -28.21 8.57 -24.48
C SER A 526 -28.99 8.83 -25.75
N ASN A 527 -28.29 9.08 -26.84
CA ASN A 527 -28.87 9.40 -28.13
C ASN A 527 -28.27 8.48 -29.19
N TYR A 528 -29.11 7.77 -29.91
CA TYR A 528 -28.70 6.78 -30.88
C TYR A 528 -29.40 6.99 -32.22
N TYR A 529 -28.65 6.80 -33.29
CA TYR A 529 -29.19 6.56 -34.62
C TYR A 529 -29.00 5.09 -34.95
N GLU A 530 -30.08 4.42 -35.30
CA GLU A 530 -30.09 2.99 -35.60
C GLU A 530 -30.74 2.72 -36.94
N LYS A 531 -30.09 1.85 -37.75
CA LYS A 531 -30.62 1.30 -38.99
C LYS A 531 -30.86 -0.20 -38.81
N ILE A 532 -32.06 -0.65 -39.11
CA ILE A 532 -32.41 -2.07 -39.11
C ILE A 532 -32.73 -2.47 -40.54
N GLU A 533 -32.04 -3.48 -41.03
CA GLU A 533 -32.21 -4.09 -42.37
C GLU A 533 -32.68 -5.52 -42.20
N THR A 534 -33.58 -5.98 -43.06
CA THR A 534 -34.08 -7.36 -43.05
C THR A 534 -33.97 -8.00 -44.44
N ASP A 535 -33.92 -9.32 -44.49
CA ASP A 535 -33.95 -10.08 -45.75
C ASP A 535 -35.23 -10.91 -45.84
N THR A 536 -35.31 -11.72 -46.91
CA THR A 536 -36.50 -12.55 -47.19
C THR A 536 -36.74 -13.61 -46.12
N SER A 537 -35.73 -14.04 -45.39
CA SER A 537 -35.81 -15.07 -44.33
C SER A 537 -36.31 -14.51 -43.01
N ALA A 538 -36.34 -13.21 -42.83
CA ALA A 538 -36.79 -12.56 -41.61
C ALA A 538 -38.28 -12.82 -41.29
N SER A 539 -38.59 -12.96 -40.03
CA SER A 539 -40.00 -13.08 -39.61
C SER A 539 -40.81 -11.82 -39.93
N SER A 540 -42.14 -11.96 -40.04
CA SER A 540 -43.00 -10.81 -40.32
C SER A 540 -42.88 -9.69 -39.26
N ASN A 541 -42.61 -10.03 -38.00
CA ASN A 541 -42.39 -9.05 -36.95
C ASN A 541 -41.05 -8.31 -37.07
N MET A 542 -40.03 -8.96 -37.61
CA MET A 542 -38.74 -8.32 -37.88
C MET A 542 -38.82 -7.39 -39.08
N LYS A 543 -39.51 -7.84 -40.16
CA LYS A 543 -39.72 -7.00 -41.38
C LYS A 543 -40.51 -5.72 -41.08
N LYS A 544 -41.41 -5.72 -40.10
CA LYS A 544 -42.14 -4.52 -39.67
C LYS A 544 -41.25 -3.51 -38.98
N GLN A 545 -40.06 -3.92 -38.51
CA GLN A 545 -39.11 -3.07 -37.79
C GLN A 545 -37.93 -2.62 -38.69
N GLU A 546 -38.01 -2.92 -39.95
CA GLU A 546 -37.03 -2.38 -40.96
C GLU A 546 -37.18 -0.88 -41.03
N GLY A 547 -36.07 -0.15 -40.95
CA GLY A 547 -36.11 1.32 -41.01
C GLY A 547 -34.92 1.98 -40.35
N ASN A 548 -35.02 3.30 -40.25
CA ASN A 548 -34.06 4.14 -39.56
C ASN A 548 -34.71 4.80 -38.39
N TYR A 549 -34.07 4.76 -37.23
CA TYR A 549 -34.62 5.22 -35.97
C TYR A 549 -33.68 6.23 -35.32
N TRP A 550 -34.23 7.28 -34.74
CA TRP A 550 -33.53 8.16 -33.83
C TRP A 550 -34.14 8.00 -32.45
N ASP A 551 -33.37 7.52 -31.50
CA ASP A 551 -33.80 7.29 -30.13
C ASP A 551 -33.01 8.12 -29.13
N SER A 552 -33.71 8.81 -28.25
CA SER A 552 -33.13 9.57 -27.13
C SER A 552 -33.73 9.12 -25.83
N PHE A 553 -32.88 8.80 -24.86
CA PHE A 553 -33.30 8.30 -23.54
C PHE A 553 -32.73 9.17 -22.43
N LEU A 554 -33.52 9.37 -21.38
CA LEU A 554 -33.05 9.80 -20.08
C LEU A 554 -32.65 8.57 -19.27
N ASN A 555 -31.41 8.53 -18.84
CA ASN A 555 -30.86 7.45 -18.03
C ASN A 555 -30.79 7.90 -16.57
N LEU A 556 -31.45 7.15 -15.68
CA LEU A 556 -31.39 7.36 -14.24
C LEU A 556 -30.76 6.13 -13.61
N LYS A 557 -29.85 6.37 -12.68
CA LYS A 557 -29.18 5.32 -11.91
C LYS A 557 -29.28 5.64 -10.42
N PHE A 558 -29.68 4.66 -9.65
CA PHE A 558 -29.74 4.70 -8.19
C PHE A 558 -28.88 3.57 -7.68
N ASP A 559 -27.80 3.90 -6.98
CA ASP A 559 -26.75 2.94 -6.57
C ASP A 559 -26.51 3.07 -5.06
N TYR A 560 -26.93 2.07 -4.31
CA TYR A 560 -26.73 2.00 -2.86
C TYR A 560 -25.74 0.89 -2.54
N ASP A 561 -24.56 1.26 -2.04
CA ASP A 561 -23.39 0.38 -1.88
C ASP A 561 -22.92 0.33 -0.42
N LYS A 562 -23.38 -0.65 0.31
CA LYS A 562 -23.03 -0.95 1.71
C LYS A 562 -22.04 -2.11 1.83
N ARG A 563 -21.20 -2.32 0.84
CA ARG A 563 -20.16 -3.35 0.91
C ARG A 563 -19.00 -2.85 1.79
N ASN A 564 -18.43 -3.75 2.59
CA ASN A 564 -17.28 -3.45 3.42
C ASN A 564 -16.05 -3.00 2.60
N GLN A 565 -15.89 -3.50 1.37
CA GLN A 565 -14.85 -3.07 0.42
C GLN A 565 -15.26 -3.36 -1.01
N LYS A 566 -14.78 -2.55 -1.96
CA LYS A 566 -15.13 -2.70 -3.39
C LYS A 566 -14.45 -3.90 -4.04
N PHE A 567 -13.24 -4.22 -3.59
CA PHE A 567 -12.43 -5.34 -4.06
C PHE A 567 -12.46 -6.45 -3.02
N GLN A 568 -12.61 -7.71 -3.44
CA GLN A 568 -12.68 -8.88 -2.53
C GLN A 568 -13.71 -8.71 -1.41
N THR A 569 -14.88 -8.17 -1.76
CA THR A 569 -16.00 -7.96 -0.83
C THR A 569 -16.30 -9.22 -0.03
N SER A 570 -16.33 -9.13 1.28
CA SER A 570 -16.64 -10.25 2.19
C SER A 570 -17.97 -10.10 2.93
N ASP A 571 -18.46 -8.87 3.07
CA ASP A 571 -19.70 -8.57 3.80
C ASP A 571 -20.44 -7.38 3.19
N GLY A 572 -21.74 -7.28 3.47
CA GLY A 572 -22.57 -6.18 3.03
C GLY A 572 -23.34 -6.45 1.74
N PHE A 573 -23.88 -5.40 1.15
CA PHE A 573 -24.67 -5.51 -0.08
C PHE A 573 -24.52 -4.32 -1.00
N ARG A 574 -24.84 -4.52 -2.27
CA ARG A 574 -25.02 -3.45 -3.25
C ARG A 574 -26.34 -3.61 -3.97
N SER A 575 -27.11 -2.54 -4.07
CA SER A 575 -28.39 -2.45 -4.75
C SER A 575 -28.32 -1.38 -5.82
N THR A 576 -28.47 -1.75 -7.09
CA THR A 576 -28.41 -0.81 -8.21
C THR A 576 -29.69 -0.90 -9.04
N TYR A 577 -30.37 0.22 -9.24
CA TYR A 577 -31.53 0.32 -10.13
C TYR A 577 -31.21 1.27 -11.28
N TYR A 578 -31.42 0.79 -12.49
CA TYR A 578 -31.29 1.57 -13.72
C TYR A 578 -32.64 1.75 -14.35
N LEU A 579 -32.95 2.99 -14.73
CA LEU A 579 -34.17 3.35 -15.44
C LEU A 579 -33.82 4.16 -16.69
N ASN A 580 -34.23 3.64 -17.86
CA ASN A 580 -34.08 4.34 -19.13
C ASN A 580 -35.44 4.75 -19.62
N VAL A 581 -35.72 6.05 -19.61
CA VAL A 581 -37.00 6.65 -20.01
C VAL A 581 -36.85 7.17 -21.44
N PRO A 582 -37.67 6.78 -22.40
CA PRO A 582 -37.65 7.33 -23.74
C PRO A 582 -38.08 8.81 -23.71
N LEU A 583 -37.26 9.69 -24.30
CA LEU A 583 -37.57 11.11 -24.48
C LEU A 583 -38.10 11.37 -25.89
N ILE A 584 -37.41 10.88 -26.89
CA ILE A 584 -37.73 10.92 -28.31
C ILE A 584 -37.46 9.52 -28.83
N SER A 585 -38.48 8.80 -29.22
CA SER A 585 -38.35 7.44 -29.77
C SER A 585 -39.63 7.05 -30.49
N GLU A 586 -39.52 6.38 -31.61
CA GLU A 586 -40.71 5.89 -32.33
C GLU A 586 -41.36 4.73 -31.58
N THR A 587 -40.59 3.93 -30.86
CA THR A 587 -41.11 2.72 -30.15
C THR A 587 -41.36 2.94 -28.66
N ASN A 588 -40.89 4.10 -28.11
CA ASN A 588 -41.13 4.52 -26.73
C ASN A 588 -40.94 3.39 -25.69
N THR A 589 -39.82 2.69 -25.75
CA THR A 589 -39.51 1.57 -24.84
C THR A 589 -38.96 2.07 -23.51
N LEU A 590 -39.65 1.82 -22.41
CA LEU A 590 -39.17 2.02 -21.04
C LEU A 590 -38.38 0.77 -20.63
N LYS A 591 -37.10 0.96 -20.24
CA LYS A 591 -36.29 -0.14 -19.71
C LYS A 591 -35.98 0.11 -18.25
N ASN A 592 -36.10 -0.93 -17.45
CA ASN A 592 -35.65 -0.91 -16.07
C ASN A 592 -34.90 -2.19 -15.74
N THR A 593 -33.87 -2.04 -14.91
CA THR A 593 -33.00 -3.14 -14.52
C THR A 593 -32.63 -2.97 -13.04
N TYR A 594 -32.81 -4.03 -12.28
CA TYR A 594 -32.45 -4.11 -10.89
C TYR A 594 -31.37 -5.18 -10.70
N ASP A 595 -30.23 -4.81 -10.13
CA ASP A 595 -29.11 -5.70 -9.79
C ASP A 595 -28.85 -5.60 -8.30
N TYR A 596 -29.08 -6.68 -7.57
CA TYR A 596 -28.83 -6.78 -6.15
C TYR A 596 -27.81 -7.86 -5.87
N LYS A 597 -26.82 -7.56 -5.03
CA LYS A 597 -25.82 -8.52 -4.57
C LYS A 597 -25.67 -8.39 -3.07
N TYR A 598 -25.74 -9.52 -2.38
CA TYR A 598 -25.50 -9.64 -0.96
C TYR A 598 -24.32 -10.57 -0.71
N TYR A 599 -23.39 -10.13 0.13
CA TYR A 599 -22.18 -10.85 0.48
C TYR A 599 -22.23 -11.21 1.95
N THR A 600 -21.86 -12.43 2.30
CA THR A 600 -21.76 -12.87 3.68
C THR A 600 -20.81 -14.05 3.81
N GLU A 601 -20.15 -14.15 4.95
CA GLU A 601 -19.34 -15.31 5.31
C GLU A 601 -20.26 -16.33 6.01
N LEU A 602 -20.63 -17.41 5.31
CA LEU A 602 -21.47 -18.47 5.90
C LEU A 602 -20.69 -19.33 6.89
N TYR A 603 -19.42 -19.60 6.64
CA TYR A 603 -18.45 -20.21 7.56
C TYR A 603 -17.04 -19.83 7.15
N GLU A 604 -16.11 -19.99 8.05
CA GLU A 604 -14.72 -19.51 7.96
C GLU A 604 -14.11 -19.52 6.56
N GLU A 605 -13.64 -18.36 6.12
CA GLU A 605 -12.95 -18.14 4.84
C GLU A 605 -13.83 -18.47 3.60
N ASN A 606 -15.13 -18.63 3.76
CA ASN A 606 -16.05 -18.98 2.68
C ASN A 606 -17.07 -17.87 2.45
N ILE A 607 -16.72 -16.95 1.56
CA ILE A 607 -17.60 -15.84 1.19
C ILE A 607 -18.65 -16.35 0.19
N THR A 608 -19.90 -16.17 0.56
CA THR A 608 -21.04 -16.52 -0.28
C THR A 608 -21.68 -15.26 -0.83
N THR A 609 -21.97 -15.25 -2.13
CA THR A 609 -22.63 -14.13 -2.80
C THR A 609 -24.00 -14.58 -3.29
N PHE A 610 -25.04 -13.88 -2.85
CA PHE A 610 -26.40 -14.00 -3.41
C PHE A 610 -26.60 -12.86 -4.41
N SER A 611 -27.03 -13.18 -5.62
CA SER A 611 -27.24 -12.20 -6.69
C SER A 611 -28.64 -12.34 -7.27
N ILE A 612 -29.34 -11.20 -7.39
CA ILE A 612 -30.64 -11.10 -8.05
C ILE A 612 -30.50 -10.10 -9.19
N TYR A 613 -30.87 -10.52 -10.39
CA TYR A 613 -30.89 -9.66 -11.57
C TYR A 613 -32.28 -9.71 -12.20
N LEU A 614 -32.96 -8.57 -12.25
CA LEU A 614 -34.26 -8.40 -12.87
C LEU A 614 -34.16 -7.32 -13.93
N SER A 615 -34.70 -7.57 -15.11
CA SER A 615 -34.76 -6.59 -16.17
C SER A 615 -36.06 -6.70 -16.94
N ALA A 616 -36.64 -5.54 -17.28
CA ALA A 616 -37.87 -5.45 -18.05
C ALA A 616 -37.76 -4.35 -19.11
N ALA A 617 -38.27 -4.61 -20.30
CA ALA A 617 -38.46 -3.66 -21.37
C ALA A 617 -39.91 -3.66 -21.79
N ASN A 618 -40.58 -2.54 -21.62
CA ASN A 618 -42.00 -2.40 -21.94
C ASN A 618 -42.20 -1.27 -22.95
N SER A 619 -42.90 -1.52 -24.04
CA SER A 619 -43.35 -0.45 -24.92
C SER A 619 -44.42 0.37 -24.21
N LEU A 620 -44.30 1.68 -24.25
CA LEU A 620 -45.33 2.62 -23.76
C LEU A 620 -46.43 2.90 -24.83
N THR A 621 -46.26 2.34 -26.02
CA THR A 621 -47.24 2.35 -27.11
C THR A 621 -47.81 0.96 -27.33
N ASN A 622 -48.69 0.80 -28.31
CA ASN A 622 -49.21 -0.52 -28.67
C ASN A 622 -48.22 -1.32 -29.56
N ASP A 623 -47.05 -0.80 -29.85
CA ASP A 623 -46.06 -1.46 -30.70
C ASP A 623 -45.24 -2.47 -29.92
N ASN A 624 -44.65 -3.43 -30.63
CA ASN A 624 -43.73 -4.38 -30.04
C ASN A 624 -42.39 -3.69 -29.71
N VAL A 625 -41.76 -4.11 -28.60
CA VAL A 625 -40.40 -3.70 -28.24
C VAL A 625 -39.46 -3.98 -29.41
N LYS A 626 -38.72 -2.97 -29.84
CA LYS A 626 -37.75 -3.02 -30.95
C LYS A 626 -36.68 -4.08 -30.70
N LEU A 627 -36.18 -4.72 -31.76
CA LEU A 627 -35.18 -5.81 -31.67
C LEU A 627 -33.96 -5.46 -30.85
N SER A 628 -33.41 -4.27 -31.06
CA SER A 628 -32.21 -3.75 -30.36
C SER A 628 -32.50 -3.38 -28.90
N GLU A 629 -33.77 -3.24 -28.51
CA GLU A 629 -34.18 -2.86 -27.17
C GLU A 629 -34.66 -4.02 -26.32
N ARG A 630 -34.78 -5.21 -26.93
CA ARG A 630 -35.12 -6.44 -26.21
C ARG A 630 -34.02 -6.79 -25.22
N ILE A 631 -34.43 -7.34 -24.09
CA ILE A 631 -33.51 -7.72 -23.02
C ILE A 631 -33.03 -9.14 -23.28
N ASN A 632 -31.71 -9.29 -23.32
CA ASN A 632 -31.03 -10.57 -23.25
C ASN A 632 -30.35 -10.69 -21.88
N VAL A 633 -30.44 -11.84 -21.25
CA VAL A 633 -29.73 -12.09 -19.98
C VAL A 633 -28.23 -12.16 -20.30
N PRO A 634 -27.38 -11.32 -19.67
CA PRO A 634 -25.94 -11.35 -19.97
C PRO A 634 -25.33 -12.72 -19.64
N SER A 635 -24.38 -13.18 -20.47
CA SER A 635 -23.65 -14.44 -20.26
C SER A 635 -22.91 -14.51 -18.91
N SER A 636 -22.54 -13.36 -18.35
CA SER A 636 -21.95 -13.25 -17.02
C SER A 636 -22.95 -13.59 -15.90
N LYS A 637 -24.25 -13.49 -16.14
CA LYS A 637 -25.33 -13.78 -15.18
C LYS A 637 -25.89 -15.20 -15.32
N LEU A 638 -25.86 -15.74 -16.53
CA LEU A 638 -26.39 -17.09 -16.81
C LEU A 638 -25.35 -17.83 -17.70
N ARG A 639 -24.71 -18.84 -17.14
CA ARG A 639 -23.70 -19.66 -17.84
C ARG A 639 -24.32 -21.00 -18.26
N GLY A 640 -23.85 -21.54 -19.39
CA GLY A 640 -24.26 -22.88 -19.87
C GLY A 640 -25.51 -22.92 -20.74
N PHE A 641 -25.98 -21.77 -21.21
CA PHE A 641 -27.07 -21.66 -22.18
C PHE A 641 -26.56 -21.07 -23.51
N GLU A 642 -27.15 -21.50 -24.62
CA GLU A 642 -26.92 -20.87 -25.92
C GLU A 642 -27.71 -19.56 -26.01
N TYR A 643 -27.13 -18.59 -26.68
CA TYR A 643 -27.69 -17.24 -26.85
C TYR A 643 -28.24 -17.08 -28.25
#